data_cda61d88dbe081b7c69399426c7dd5f9
#
_entry.id   cda61d88dbe081b7c69399426c7dd5f9
#
_cell.length_a   1.000
_cell.length_b   1.000
_cell.length_c   1.000
_cell.angle_alpha   90.00
_cell.angle_beta   90.00
_cell.angle_gamma   90.00
#
_symmetry.space_group_name_H-M   'P 1'
#
loop_
_entity.id
_entity.type
_entity.pdbx_description
1 polymer ?
#
loop_
_entity_poly.entity_id
_entity_poly.type
_entity_poly.pdbx_seq_one_letter_code
_entity_poly.pdbx_strand_id
1 'polypeptide(L)'
;MKLKSLLVAGVLLATSLTHLAAAGFELKPGENVALIGNALADRMQHHGWLETLVHAKLPKHNLVFRNLAAAGDEVAGFTDKPDAKFRMRSDNFGSSDDWLKRTQADVVWAFFGYNESFAGDAGLDKFKDELGRFIKHTQGQNCSGKGNARLVLFSPIAAEPSNDPNRAKAEPLNANLKKYSAAMAEVAKAGNVPFVDLFAISSELYGRAAKTGQTLTFNTIHLTEAGDKALAPEAFRALFGETAPGGNLDKLRAAVLEKNHDWHQRYRTVDGYNVYGGRSKLSFPVEGAAAKSKDAPKITNYDVMQDEMAQRDVKTANRDKVVWAVAKGGTAKVDDSNLPPVRTLKSNRPDDFYKPFPSGEEAIKHMTVAKGAKITLVAEEKQFPELASPVQMGFDTKGRLWVAAWPSYPELRPTDKVFDKLLVFDLGADGKAKKVTTFLDGLNCPTGFQFQKDGVLVVQAPDVWFARDTNGDGKADWKERVVMGLDSADSHHTANAMAYGPGGDTFLSDGVFHRTQMETAYGPPVRNSDGCIYRLEPLTGKLERYIPYGFANPHGKVFDRWGNDIITDATGNANYFGPAFSGMIDAPAKHGKLNEFWKRPSRPCPGTGMVSSRHFPEDWQGNFLNANVIGFQGIFRVKVTEDGAGLKGETLEDLVKGDNAMIPNFRPSCMAVAPDGSIYFCDWAKELIGHMQHHIRDPGRDKTHGRIYRITFEGRDLLKPVKIDGEPVEKLLEALKTPEDDVRTRAKIELSKHDSAKVVAATKKWAAGLSKTDKDYAHHLTEALWVHQWHNIVDEALLKDVLRSPDYHARAAATRVLCYWRDRVKDPLALLKVQAADDHPRVRLEAIRACSFFTTSAAAEVALGALEKEADPNKPDYYIKYCLDETLKQLGKYK
;
A
#
# COMPACT_ATOMS: atom_id res chain seq x y z
N MET A 1 74.74 -37.59 11.39
CA MET A 1 73.75 -37.43 12.41
C MET A 1 72.35 -37.12 11.71
N LYS A 2 71.49 -38.06 11.79
CA LYS A 2 70.20 -38.05 11.06
C LYS A 2 69.13 -37.32 11.88
N LEU A 3 68.52 -36.27 11.33
CA LEU A 3 67.31 -35.61 11.91
C LEU A 3 66.05 -36.31 11.37
N LYS A 4 65.28 -36.86 12.25
CA LYS A 4 63.96 -37.47 11.96
C LYS A 4 62.89 -36.38 11.93
N SER A 5 62.20 -36.27 10.80
CA SER A 5 60.99 -35.47 10.64
C SER A 5 59.76 -36.22 11.21
N LEU A 6 59.08 -35.67 12.20
CA LEU A 6 57.74 -36.11 12.63
C LEU A 6 56.72 -35.46 11.76
N LEU A 7 55.97 -36.21 10.96
CA LEU A 7 54.73 -35.82 10.34
C LEU A 7 53.58 -35.98 11.38
N VAL A 8 52.99 -34.88 11.78
CA VAL A 8 51.68 -34.90 12.52
C VAL A 8 50.59 -34.86 11.48
N ALA A 9 49.91 -35.98 11.28
CA ALA A 9 48.70 -36.07 10.48
C ALA A 9 47.52 -35.56 11.32
N GLY A 10 47.09 -34.33 11.04
CA GLY A 10 45.83 -33.78 11.56
C GLY A 10 44.65 -34.41 10.82
N VAL A 11 43.92 -35.29 11.47
CA VAL A 11 42.63 -35.80 10.97
C VAL A 11 41.60 -34.69 11.18
N LEU A 12 41.28 -33.97 10.12
CA LEU A 12 40.09 -33.15 10.08
C LEU A 12 38.86 -34.08 10.04
N LEU A 13 38.19 -34.27 11.16
CA LEU A 13 36.84 -34.79 11.20
C LEU A 13 35.95 -33.74 10.54
N ALA A 14 35.68 -33.90 9.27
CA ALA A 14 34.53 -33.26 8.62
C ALA A 14 33.26 -33.97 9.14
N THR A 15 32.65 -33.42 10.16
CA THR A 15 31.26 -33.76 10.51
C THR A 15 30.41 -33.28 9.34
N SER A 16 30.16 -34.17 8.39
CA SER A 16 29.06 -34.03 7.42
C SER A 16 27.79 -34.08 8.23
N LEU A 17 27.20 -32.92 8.50
CA LEU A 17 25.81 -32.76 8.85
C LEU A 17 25.03 -33.33 7.65
N THR A 18 24.66 -34.62 7.73
CA THR A 18 23.68 -35.19 6.85
C THR A 18 22.37 -34.44 7.12
N HIS A 19 22.12 -33.41 6.34
CA HIS A 19 20.78 -32.83 6.22
C HIS A 19 19.84 -33.96 5.84
N LEU A 20 18.81 -34.23 6.66
CA LEU A 20 17.68 -35.01 6.23
C LEU A 20 16.98 -34.17 5.16
N ALA A 21 17.54 -34.21 3.96
CA ALA A 21 16.92 -33.62 2.79
C ALA A 21 15.59 -34.32 2.57
N ALA A 22 14.57 -33.60 2.16
CA ALA A 22 13.34 -34.16 1.62
C ALA A 22 13.59 -35.00 0.34
N ALA A 23 14.87 -35.30 0.05
CA ALA A 23 15.34 -35.98 -1.13
C ALA A 23 14.52 -37.24 -1.40
N GLY A 24 13.72 -37.20 -2.48
CA GLY A 24 12.85 -38.29 -2.88
C GLY A 24 11.36 -38.10 -2.55
N PHE A 25 10.91 -36.87 -2.24
CA PHE A 25 9.46 -36.62 -2.15
C PHE A 25 8.80 -36.87 -3.51
N GLU A 26 7.77 -37.68 -3.53
CA GLU A 26 7.11 -38.11 -4.75
C GLU A 26 5.70 -37.50 -4.86
N LEU A 27 5.40 -36.84 -5.99
CA LEU A 27 4.05 -36.41 -6.35
C LEU A 27 3.41 -37.46 -7.25
N LYS A 28 2.14 -37.80 -6.98
CA LYS A 28 1.39 -38.78 -7.72
C LYS A 28 0.53 -38.14 -8.82
N PRO A 29 0.21 -38.89 -9.91
CA PRO A 29 -0.69 -38.38 -10.92
C PRO A 29 -2.04 -37.92 -10.36
N GLY A 30 -2.49 -36.73 -10.78
CA GLY A 30 -3.78 -36.16 -10.40
C GLY A 30 -3.84 -35.60 -8.96
N GLU A 31 -2.71 -35.38 -8.31
CA GLU A 31 -2.68 -34.74 -6.99
C GLU A 31 -2.87 -33.23 -7.06
N ASN A 32 -3.56 -32.73 -6.04
CA ASN A 32 -3.73 -31.30 -5.77
C ASN A 32 -2.72 -30.86 -4.70
N VAL A 33 -1.89 -29.89 -5.04
CA VAL A 33 -0.87 -29.30 -4.16
C VAL A 33 -1.34 -27.92 -3.70
N ALA A 34 -1.54 -27.76 -2.40
CA ALA A 34 -1.83 -26.46 -1.79
C ALA A 34 -0.56 -25.86 -1.19
N LEU A 35 -0.27 -24.58 -1.49
CA LEU A 35 0.77 -23.81 -0.83
C LEU A 35 0.13 -22.95 0.25
N ILE A 36 0.67 -22.97 1.47
CA ILE A 36 0.23 -22.13 2.60
C ILE A 36 1.44 -21.45 3.25
N GLY A 37 1.19 -20.38 3.97
CA GLY A 37 2.21 -19.66 4.74
C GLY A 37 2.33 -18.19 4.35
N ASN A 38 3.51 -17.65 4.55
CA ASN A 38 3.83 -16.22 4.51
C ASN A 38 4.11 -15.66 3.10
N ALA A 39 4.65 -14.42 3.05
CA ALA A 39 4.91 -13.72 1.78
C ALA A 39 5.84 -14.46 0.82
N LEU A 40 6.76 -15.31 1.30
CA LEU A 40 7.60 -16.09 0.39
C LEU A 40 6.74 -16.98 -0.52
N ALA A 41 5.82 -17.75 0.06
CA ALA A 41 4.92 -18.61 -0.70
C ALA A 41 3.90 -17.79 -1.51
N ASP A 42 3.36 -16.71 -0.95
CA ASP A 42 2.44 -15.82 -1.66
C ASP A 42 3.08 -15.24 -2.94
N ARG A 43 4.35 -14.81 -2.88
CA ARG A 43 5.11 -14.29 -4.03
C ARG A 43 5.40 -15.33 -5.10
N MET A 44 5.61 -16.59 -4.73
CA MET A 44 5.93 -17.67 -5.66
C MET A 44 4.88 -17.82 -6.78
N GLN A 45 3.60 -17.59 -6.51
CA GLN A 45 2.56 -17.66 -7.55
C GLN A 45 2.70 -16.58 -8.62
N HIS A 46 3.31 -15.45 -8.28
CA HIS A 46 3.49 -14.31 -9.18
C HIS A 46 4.75 -14.43 -10.05
N HIS A 47 5.69 -15.29 -9.66
CA HIS A 47 6.90 -15.61 -10.43
C HIS A 47 6.80 -16.95 -11.16
N GLY A 48 6.16 -17.96 -10.54
CA GLY A 48 5.78 -19.23 -11.12
C GLY A 48 6.90 -20.23 -11.37
N TRP A 49 8.15 -19.96 -10.93
CA TRP A 49 9.30 -20.78 -11.32
C TRP A 49 9.28 -22.21 -10.76
N LEU A 50 9.06 -22.38 -9.44
CA LEU A 50 9.06 -23.70 -8.82
C LEU A 50 7.93 -24.58 -9.41
N GLU A 51 6.72 -24.07 -9.55
CA GLU A 51 5.59 -24.78 -10.16
C GLU A 51 5.89 -25.17 -11.61
N THR A 52 6.52 -24.28 -12.38
CA THR A 52 6.94 -24.55 -13.77
C THR A 52 7.90 -25.72 -13.84
N LEU A 53 8.91 -25.75 -12.95
CA LEU A 53 9.87 -26.85 -12.89
C LEU A 53 9.21 -28.19 -12.57
N VAL A 54 8.26 -28.21 -11.64
CA VAL A 54 7.50 -29.42 -11.28
C VAL A 54 6.68 -29.94 -12.47
N HIS A 55 5.95 -29.06 -13.16
CA HIS A 55 5.21 -29.45 -14.35
C HIS A 55 6.12 -29.93 -15.49
N ALA A 56 7.29 -29.30 -15.68
CA ALA A 56 8.27 -29.75 -16.68
C ALA A 56 8.84 -31.14 -16.37
N LYS A 57 9.04 -31.45 -15.08
CA LYS A 57 9.54 -32.76 -14.63
C LYS A 57 8.48 -33.86 -14.71
N LEU A 58 7.23 -33.53 -14.39
CA LEU A 58 6.12 -34.43 -14.25
C LEU A 58 4.97 -34.16 -15.26
N PRO A 59 5.27 -34.09 -16.58
CA PRO A 59 4.33 -33.55 -17.57
C PRO A 59 3.08 -34.42 -17.74
N LYS A 60 3.12 -35.69 -17.35
CA LYS A 60 1.99 -36.63 -17.46
C LYS A 60 1.13 -36.72 -16.20
N HIS A 61 1.53 -36.02 -15.10
CA HIS A 61 0.86 -36.16 -13.81
C HIS A 61 -0.43 -35.33 -13.73
N ASN A 62 -0.61 -34.32 -14.56
CA ASN A 62 -1.77 -33.42 -14.52
C ASN A 62 -1.99 -32.86 -13.11
N LEU A 63 -0.93 -32.40 -12.46
CA LEU A 63 -0.98 -31.82 -11.12
C LEU A 63 -1.80 -30.52 -11.10
N VAL A 64 -2.43 -30.25 -9.97
CA VAL A 64 -3.17 -29.00 -9.72
C VAL A 64 -2.47 -28.24 -8.59
N PHE A 65 -2.05 -27.02 -8.84
CA PHE A 65 -1.47 -26.15 -7.81
C PHE A 65 -2.44 -25.04 -7.42
N ARG A 66 -2.61 -24.83 -6.09
CA ARG A 66 -3.44 -23.76 -5.54
C ARG A 66 -2.68 -23.06 -4.42
N ASN A 67 -2.32 -21.82 -4.65
CA ASN A 67 -1.64 -21.00 -3.64
C ASN A 67 -2.67 -20.36 -2.71
N LEU A 68 -2.61 -20.71 -1.43
CA LEU A 68 -3.45 -20.23 -0.34
C LEU A 68 -2.64 -19.39 0.66
N ALA A 69 -1.37 -19.14 0.34
CA ALA A 69 -0.49 -18.33 1.19
C ALA A 69 -0.90 -16.86 1.20
N ALA A 70 -0.53 -16.19 2.25
CA ALA A 70 -0.74 -14.76 2.39
C ALA A 70 0.38 -14.10 3.20
N ALA A 71 0.81 -12.92 2.76
CA ALA A 71 1.79 -12.13 3.50
C ALA A 71 1.37 -11.98 4.96
N GLY A 72 2.32 -12.12 5.90
CA GLY A 72 2.08 -11.99 7.33
C GLY A 72 1.48 -13.22 8.02
N ASP A 73 1.19 -14.31 7.32
CA ASP A 73 0.71 -15.54 7.96
C ASP A 73 1.77 -16.17 8.86
N GLU A 74 1.30 -16.71 9.99
CA GLU A 74 2.07 -17.46 10.97
C GLU A 74 1.42 -18.82 11.23
N VAL A 75 2.21 -19.80 11.68
CA VAL A 75 1.74 -21.18 11.94
C VAL A 75 0.59 -21.24 12.94
N ALA A 76 0.52 -20.27 13.87
CA ALA A 76 -0.56 -20.17 14.86
C ALA A 76 -1.96 -20.05 14.24
N GLY A 77 -2.07 -19.54 13.01
CA GLY A 77 -3.33 -19.45 12.26
C GLY A 77 -3.82 -20.78 11.65
N PHE A 78 -3.01 -21.84 11.71
CA PHE A 78 -3.24 -23.09 10.99
C PHE A 78 -3.28 -24.33 11.88
N THR A 79 -3.32 -24.14 13.21
CA THR A 79 -3.39 -25.24 14.20
C THR A 79 -4.83 -25.73 14.38
N ASP A 80 -5.00 -26.78 15.20
CA ASP A 80 -6.30 -27.27 15.67
C ASP A 80 -7.14 -26.20 16.42
N LYS A 81 -6.48 -25.16 16.93
CA LYS A 81 -7.06 -23.98 17.58
C LYS A 81 -6.42 -22.72 17.02
N PRO A 82 -6.85 -22.30 15.80
CA PRO A 82 -6.23 -21.18 15.15
C PRO A 82 -6.45 -19.87 15.92
N ASP A 83 -5.41 -19.06 16.03
CA ASP A 83 -5.48 -17.73 16.63
C ASP A 83 -6.26 -16.78 15.69
N ALA A 84 -7.37 -16.24 16.18
CA ALA A 84 -8.27 -15.40 15.39
C ALA A 84 -7.62 -14.11 14.85
N LYS A 85 -6.49 -13.65 15.43
CA LYS A 85 -5.76 -12.47 14.95
C LYS A 85 -5.18 -12.67 13.54
N PHE A 86 -4.99 -13.91 13.10
CA PHE A 86 -4.46 -14.26 11.78
C PHE A 86 -5.54 -14.46 10.70
N ARG A 87 -6.78 -14.11 10.98
CA ARG A 87 -7.82 -14.05 9.95
C ARG A 87 -7.56 -12.88 9.00
N MET A 88 -7.20 -13.21 7.78
CA MET A 88 -6.94 -12.22 6.73
C MET A 88 -8.16 -11.71 5.98
N ARG A 89 -9.34 -12.26 6.22
CA ARG A 89 -10.52 -12.02 5.40
C ARG A 89 -11.77 -11.87 6.24
N SER A 90 -12.84 -11.40 5.59
CA SER A 90 -14.17 -11.27 6.19
C SER A 90 -14.65 -12.59 6.82
N ASP A 91 -15.53 -12.49 7.80
CA ASP A 91 -15.96 -13.58 8.69
C ASP A 91 -16.45 -14.86 7.98
N ASN A 92 -17.03 -14.76 6.79
CA ASN A 92 -17.56 -15.90 6.04
C ASN A 92 -16.63 -16.37 4.91
N PHE A 93 -15.40 -15.92 4.88
CA PHE A 93 -14.42 -16.36 3.89
C PHE A 93 -14.07 -17.85 4.04
N GLY A 94 -14.12 -18.35 5.26
CA GLY A 94 -13.73 -19.69 5.65
C GLY A 94 -12.38 -19.75 6.35
N SER A 95 -12.15 -20.82 7.06
CA SER A 95 -10.87 -21.14 7.71
C SER A 95 -9.85 -21.68 6.69
N SER A 96 -8.60 -21.82 7.12
CA SER A 96 -7.56 -22.50 6.34
C SER A 96 -7.99 -23.91 5.96
N ASP A 97 -8.62 -24.63 6.89
CA ASP A 97 -9.13 -26.00 6.66
C ASP A 97 -10.23 -26.04 5.62
N ASP A 98 -11.15 -25.05 5.63
CA ASP A 98 -12.21 -24.97 4.61
C ASP A 98 -11.62 -24.77 3.22
N TRP A 99 -10.54 -24.00 3.10
CA TRP A 99 -9.86 -23.80 1.82
C TRP A 99 -9.04 -25.00 1.39
N LEU A 100 -8.37 -25.70 2.30
CA LEU A 100 -7.71 -26.98 1.98
C LEU A 100 -8.72 -28.01 1.48
N LYS A 101 -9.91 -28.12 2.10
CA LYS A 101 -11.01 -28.98 1.63
C LYS A 101 -11.56 -28.51 0.29
N ARG A 102 -11.78 -27.21 0.10
CA ARG A 102 -12.29 -26.64 -1.17
C ARG A 102 -11.34 -26.91 -2.33
N THR A 103 -10.04 -26.82 -2.09
CA THR A 103 -9.01 -27.12 -3.10
C THR A 103 -8.70 -28.61 -3.20
N GLN A 104 -9.35 -29.44 -2.39
CA GLN A 104 -9.14 -30.90 -2.35
C GLN A 104 -7.66 -31.26 -2.21
N ALA A 105 -6.95 -30.60 -1.30
CA ALA A 105 -5.51 -30.74 -1.14
C ALA A 105 -5.10 -32.17 -0.77
N ASP A 106 -4.33 -32.83 -1.65
CA ASP A 106 -3.66 -34.11 -1.40
C ASP A 106 -2.30 -33.89 -0.73
N VAL A 107 -1.65 -32.75 -1.08
CA VAL A 107 -0.33 -32.35 -0.58
C VAL A 107 -0.38 -30.90 -0.12
N VAL A 108 0.22 -30.61 1.03
CA VAL A 108 0.35 -29.25 1.57
C VAL A 108 1.83 -28.88 1.65
N TRP A 109 2.23 -27.81 0.97
CA TRP A 109 3.55 -27.19 1.11
C TRP A 109 3.43 -25.97 2.03
N ALA A 110 4.10 -26.00 3.18
CA ALA A 110 3.93 -25.02 4.24
C ALA A 110 5.22 -24.21 4.48
N PHE A 111 5.10 -22.87 4.44
CA PHE A 111 6.19 -21.91 4.52
C PHE A 111 5.98 -21.01 5.74
N PHE A 112 6.67 -21.31 6.84
CA PHE A 112 6.56 -20.59 8.11
C PHE A 112 7.93 -20.25 8.69
N GLY A 113 7.98 -19.61 9.85
CA GLY A 113 9.19 -19.35 10.62
C GLY A 113 9.79 -17.96 10.41
N TYR A 114 9.43 -17.23 9.33
CA TYR A 114 9.91 -15.87 9.11
C TYR A 114 9.29 -14.88 10.13
N ASN A 115 7.99 -14.79 10.13
CA ASN A 115 7.26 -13.84 10.98
C ASN A 115 7.44 -14.15 12.46
N GLU A 116 7.43 -15.43 12.82
CA GLU A 116 7.64 -15.92 14.17
C GLU A 116 9.05 -15.62 14.69
N SER A 117 10.05 -15.54 13.80
CA SER A 117 11.45 -15.32 14.17
C SER A 117 11.72 -14.00 14.88
N PHE A 118 10.84 -13.00 14.70
CA PHE A 118 10.96 -11.71 15.39
C PHE A 118 10.73 -11.80 16.90
N ALA A 119 10.15 -12.89 17.39
CA ALA A 119 10.03 -13.16 18.84
C ALA A 119 11.35 -13.64 19.47
N GLY A 120 12.41 -13.87 18.67
CA GLY A 120 13.73 -14.27 19.15
C GLY A 120 13.72 -15.56 19.99
N ASP A 121 14.61 -15.65 20.97
CA ASP A 121 14.70 -16.82 21.83
C ASP A 121 13.45 -17.04 22.70
N ALA A 122 12.78 -15.98 23.11
CA ALA A 122 11.58 -16.05 23.94
C ALA A 122 10.37 -16.68 23.22
N GLY A 123 10.33 -16.64 21.90
CA GLY A 123 9.24 -17.22 21.10
C GLY A 123 9.49 -18.64 20.63
N LEU A 124 10.70 -19.17 20.79
CA LEU A 124 11.13 -20.40 20.14
C LEU A 124 10.36 -21.65 20.60
N ASP A 125 10.14 -21.81 21.90
CA ASP A 125 9.41 -22.97 22.45
C ASP A 125 7.94 -22.94 22.04
N LYS A 126 7.32 -21.75 22.08
CA LYS A 126 5.95 -21.54 21.60
C LYS A 126 5.82 -21.90 20.11
N PHE A 127 6.77 -21.46 19.29
CA PHE A 127 6.79 -21.78 17.87
C PHE A 127 6.89 -23.29 17.62
N LYS A 128 7.77 -24.00 18.36
CA LYS A 128 7.89 -25.48 18.25
C LYS A 128 6.59 -26.17 18.59
N ASP A 129 5.91 -25.75 19.67
CA ASP A 129 4.61 -26.31 20.07
C ASP A 129 3.54 -26.08 18.98
N GLU A 130 3.41 -24.85 18.51
CA GLU A 130 2.44 -24.50 17.46
C GLU A 130 2.71 -25.25 16.17
N LEU A 131 3.97 -25.39 15.75
CA LEU A 131 4.35 -26.14 14.55
C LEU A 131 4.07 -27.64 14.72
N GLY A 132 4.33 -28.22 15.89
CA GLY A 132 3.99 -29.62 16.20
C GLY A 132 2.48 -29.86 16.15
N ARG A 133 1.69 -28.94 16.71
CA ARG A 133 0.22 -28.98 16.63
C ARG A 133 -0.29 -28.86 15.20
N PHE A 134 0.27 -27.94 14.41
CA PHE A 134 -0.03 -27.79 12.97
C PHE A 134 0.25 -29.08 12.19
N ILE A 135 1.42 -29.70 12.38
CA ILE A 135 1.77 -30.96 11.70
C ILE A 135 0.73 -32.03 12.00
N LYS A 136 0.47 -32.26 13.28
CA LYS A 136 -0.50 -33.29 13.74
C LYS A 136 -1.91 -33.00 13.18
N HIS A 137 -2.34 -31.75 13.22
CA HIS A 137 -3.63 -31.31 12.72
C HIS A 137 -3.75 -31.55 11.21
N THR A 138 -2.79 -31.10 10.43
CA THR A 138 -2.82 -31.22 8.94
C THR A 138 -2.74 -32.66 8.49
N GLN A 139 -1.84 -33.48 9.08
CA GLN A 139 -1.72 -34.90 8.77
C GLN A 139 -2.98 -35.72 9.16
N GLY A 140 -3.80 -35.20 10.08
CA GLY A 140 -5.08 -35.79 10.45
C GLY A 140 -6.24 -35.48 9.51
N GLN A 141 -6.06 -34.56 8.53
CA GLN A 141 -7.12 -34.12 7.65
C GLN A 141 -7.15 -34.89 6.34
N ASN A 142 -8.34 -35.38 5.95
CA ASN A 142 -8.61 -35.89 4.62
C ASN A 142 -9.35 -34.82 3.80
N CYS A 143 -8.58 -33.94 3.16
CA CYS A 143 -9.14 -32.79 2.42
C CYS A 143 -9.68 -33.18 1.05
N SER A 144 -9.10 -34.21 0.40
CA SER A 144 -9.45 -34.61 -0.95
C SER A 144 -10.43 -35.82 -1.00
N GLY A 145 -10.66 -36.45 0.13
CA GLY A 145 -11.41 -37.72 0.18
C GLY A 145 -10.59 -38.97 -0.23
N LYS A 146 -9.35 -38.80 -0.70
CA LYS A 146 -8.49 -39.91 -1.16
C LYS A 146 -7.55 -40.45 -0.07
N GLY A 147 -7.45 -39.75 1.07
CA GLY A 147 -6.58 -40.09 2.18
C GLY A 147 -6.14 -38.81 2.90
N ASN A 148 -5.35 -38.99 3.96
CA ASN A 148 -4.84 -37.86 4.72
C ASN A 148 -3.82 -37.02 3.92
N ALA A 149 -3.86 -35.71 4.11
CA ALA A 149 -2.96 -34.79 3.42
C ALA A 149 -1.49 -35.06 3.79
N ARG A 150 -0.63 -35.08 2.77
CA ARG A 150 0.81 -35.19 2.93
C ARG A 150 1.41 -33.79 3.08
N LEU A 151 2.28 -33.60 4.03
CA LEU A 151 2.85 -32.29 4.37
C LEU A 151 4.34 -32.24 4.01
N VAL A 152 4.79 -31.11 3.49
CA VAL A 152 6.19 -30.72 3.35
C VAL A 152 6.39 -29.37 4.02
N LEU A 153 7.41 -29.25 4.87
CA LEU A 153 7.78 -27.98 5.49
C LEU A 153 8.96 -27.33 4.76
N PHE A 154 8.85 -26.02 4.55
CA PHE A 154 9.90 -25.18 4.00
C PHE A 154 10.30 -24.13 5.03
N SER A 155 11.58 -24.07 5.37
CA SER A 155 12.09 -23.01 6.26
C SER A 155 11.97 -21.63 5.60
N PRO A 156 12.08 -20.52 6.37
CA PRO A 156 12.29 -19.23 5.78
C PRO A 156 13.60 -19.20 4.96
N ILE A 157 13.68 -18.27 4.01
CA ILE A 157 14.95 -17.92 3.37
C ILE A 157 15.80 -17.05 4.32
N ALA A 158 17.10 -17.02 4.09
CA ALA A 158 17.98 -16.06 4.76
C ALA A 158 17.69 -14.62 4.33
N ALA A 159 18.03 -13.66 5.17
CA ALA A 159 18.10 -12.25 4.79
C ALA A 159 19.39 -12.04 3.96
N GLU A 160 19.24 -11.35 2.82
CA GLU A 160 20.36 -11.10 1.89
C GLU A 160 21.28 -9.98 2.42
N PRO A 161 22.57 -10.21 2.64
CA PRO A 161 23.51 -9.16 3.03
C PRO A 161 23.59 -8.05 1.97
N SER A 162 23.64 -6.81 2.40
CA SER A 162 23.76 -5.64 1.52
C SER A 162 24.62 -4.55 2.14
N ASN A 163 25.36 -3.85 1.30
CA ASN A 163 26.09 -2.65 1.67
C ASN A 163 25.26 -1.36 1.51
N ASP A 164 24.04 -1.46 1.01
CA ASP A 164 23.12 -0.33 0.90
C ASP A 164 22.64 0.08 2.31
N PRO A 165 22.96 1.31 2.77
CA PRO A 165 22.56 1.78 4.10
C PRO A 165 21.04 1.90 4.29
N ASN A 166 20.27 1.88 3.20
CA ASN A 166 18.82 1.91 3.24
C ASN A 166 18.18 0.53 3.39
N ARG A 167 18.96 -0.54 3.35
CA ARG A 167 18.45 -1.89 3.58
C ARG A 167 18.58 -2.30 5.04
N ALA A 168 17.66 -3.14 5.50
CA ALA A 168 17.76 -3.75 6.82
C ALA A 168 19.05 -4.57 6.93
N LYS A 169 19.66 -4.59 8.12
CA LYS A 169 20.84 -5.40 8.40
C LYS A 169 20.48 -6.88 8.40
N ALA A 170 21.15 -7.66 7.59
CA ALA A 170 20.89 -9.09 7.45
C ALA A 170 21.36 -9.90 8.66
N GLU A 171 22.44 -9.48 9.35
CA GLU A 171 23.06 -10.27 10.42
C GLU A 171 22.11 -10.55 11.61
N PRO A 172 21.41 -9.55 12.19
CA PRO A 172 20.50 -9.82 13.31
C PRO A 172 19.27 -10.64 12.87
N LEU A 173 18.79 -10.45 11.63
CA LEU A 173 17.71 -11.26 11.06
C LEU A 173 18.15 -12.71 10.92
N ASN A 174 19.32 -12.94 10.32
CA ASN A 174 19.87 -14.28 10.08
C ASN A 174 20.17 -15.03 11.37
N ALA A 175 20.55 -14.33 12.45
CA ALA A 175 20.74 -14.95 13.75
C ALA A 175 19.46 -15.65 14.26
N ASN A 176 18.30 -14.99 14.11
CA ASN A 176 17.00 -15.55 14.49
C ASN A 176 16.50 -16.58 13.44
N LEU A 177 16.56 -16.25 12.15
CA LEU A 177 16.09 -17.13 11.08
C LEU A 177 16.78 -18.50 11.12
N LYS A 178 18.09 -18.53 11.43
CA LYS A 178 18.84 -19.77 11.60
C LYS A 178 18.28 -20.63 12.75
N LYS A 179 17.97 -20.01 13.90
CA LYS A 179 17.40 -20.72 15.05
C LYS A 179 16.02 -21.29 14.72
N TYR A 180 15.16 -20.51 14.07
CA TYR A 180 13.82 -20.96 13.70
C TYR A 180 13.84 -22.02 12.60
N SER A 181 14.75 -21.93 11.63
CA SER A 181 14.95 -23.01 10.64
C SER A 181 15.42 -24.31 11.28
N ALA A 182 16.34 -24.23 12.25
CA ALA A 182 16.79 -25.41 12.99
C ALA A 182 15.67 -26.03 13.84
N ALA A 183 14.85 -25.19 14.49
CA ALA A 183 13.67 -25.63 15.22
C ALA A 183 12.64 -26.32 14.31
N MET A 184 12.42 -25.77 13.11
CA MET A 184 11.55 -26.42 12.10
C MET A 184 12.07 -27.79 11.70
N ALA A 185 13.38 -27.92 11.46
CA ALA A 185 14.00 -29.21 11.12
C ALA A 185 13.81 -30.26 12.25
N GLU A 186 13.99 -29.84 13.52
CA GLU A 186 13.77 -30.69 14.70
C GLU A 186 12.33 -31.18 14.79
N VAL A 187 11.34 -30.27 14.68
CA VAL A 187 9.92 -30.59 14.79
C VAL A 187 9.44 -31.40 13.57
N ALA A 188 9.93 -31.09 12.35
CA ALA A 188 9.66 -31.86 11.15
C ALA A 188 10.13 -33.32 11.30
N LYS A 189 11.33 -33.52 11.83
CA LYS A 189 11.87 -34.87 12.11
C LYS A 189 11.02 -35.61 13.13
N ALA A 190 10.62 -34.97 14.22
CA ALA A 190 9.77 -35.56 15.25
C ALA A 190 8.38 -35.95 14.69
N GLY A 191 7.83 -35.14 13.79
CA GLY A 191 6.55 -35.37 13.12
C GLY A 191 6.62 -36.27 11.88
N ASN A 192 7.81 -36.77 11.53
CA ASN A 192 8.07 -37.55 10.30
C ASN A 192 7.57 -36.84 9.04
N VAL A 193 7.90 -35.54 8.92
CA VAL A 193 7.53 -34.68 7.78
C VAL A 193 8.79 -34.31 6.99
N PRO A 194 8.77 -34.41 5.65
CA PRO A 194 9.83 -33.91 4.79
C PRO A 194 10.09 -32.42 5.06
N PHE A 195 11.36 -32.03 5.07
CA PHE A 195 11.81 -30.65 5.36
C PHE A 195 12.78 -30.17 4.28
N VAL A 196 12.55 -28.93 3.80
CA VAL A 196 13.41 -28.24 2.84
C VAL A 196 14.03 -27.03 3.53
N ASP A 197 15.37 -27.06 3.71
CA ASP A 197 16.11 -25.97 4.35
C ASP A 197 16.43 -24.85 3.34
N LEU A 198 15.42 -23.96 3.14
CA LEU A 198 15.60 -22.80 2.28
C LEU A 198 16.56 -21.76 2.87
N PHE A 199 16.73 -21.73 4.21
CA PHE A 199 17.71 -20.85 4.86
C PHE A 199 19.14 -21.16 4.42
N ALA A 200 19.54 -22.43 4.48
CA ALA A 200 20.86 -22.86 4.03
C ALA A 200 21.03 -22.61 2.53
N ILE A 201 20.05 -23.01 1.71
CA ILE A 201 20.06 -22.86 0.26
C ILE A 201 20.23 -21.40 -0.15
N SER A 202 19.41 -20.49 0.40
CA SER A 202 19.43 -19.08 0.03
C SER A 202 20.70 -18.39 0.53
N SER A 203 21.25 -18.78 1.69
CA SER A 203 22.54 -18.25 2.18
C SER A 203 23.67 -18.54 1.19
N GLU A 204 23.73 -19.74 0.62
CA GLU A 204 24.72 -20.09 -0.41
C GLU A 204 24.47 -19.35 -1.72
N LEU A 205 23.19 -19.20 -2.12
CA LEU A 205 22.79 -18.44 -3.31
C LEU A 205 23.25 -16.99 -3.23
N TYR A 206 22.98 -16.32 -2.11
CA TYR A 206 23.38 -14.92 -1.89
C TYR A 206 24.90 -14.78 -1.91
N GLY A 207 25.63 -15.74 -1.32
CA GLY A 207 27.09 -15.78 -1.39
C GLY A 207 27.64 -15.94 -2.82
N ARG A 208 26.93 -16.67 -3.70
CA ARG A 208 27.28 -16.78 -5.13
C ARG A 208 26.91 -15.50 -5.90
N ALA A 209 25.72 -14.96 -5.69
CA ALA A 209 25.22 -13.75 -6.35
C ALA A 209 26.09 -12.52 -6.03
N ALA A 210 26.50 -12.37 -4.78
CA ALA A 210 27.38 -11.27 -4.35
C ALA A 210 28.71 -11.23 -5.12
N LYS A 211 29.27 -12.40 -5.51
CA LYS A 211 30.50 -12.46 -6.31
C LYS A 211 30.34 -11.88 -7.72
N THR A 212 29.12 -11.84 -8.22
CA THR A 212 28.80 -11.28 -9.56
C THR A 212 28.14 -9.89 -9.46
N GLY A 213 28.02 -9.33 -8.25
CA GLY A 213 27.37 -8.04 -8.01
C GLY A 213 25.83 -8.08 -8.18
N GLN A 214 25.24 -9.28 -8.21
CA GLN A 214 23.78 -9.42 -8.29
C GLN A 214 23.15 -9.38 -6.90
N THR A 215 21.97 -8.77 -6.81
CA THR A 215 21.06 -8.85 -5.67
C THR A 215 19.81 -9.64 -6.07
N LEU A 216 19.41 -10.54 -5.18
CA LEU A 216 18.28 -11.46 -5.41
C LEU A 216 17.00 -11.03 -4.67
N THR A 217 17.13 -10.07 -3.75
CA THR A 217 16.00 -9.46 -3.05
C THR A 217 15.93 -7.96 -3.35
N PHE A 218 14.72 -7.38 -3.27
CA PHE A 218 14.59 -5.92 -3.40
C PHE A 218 14.65 -5.17 -2.05
N ASN A 219 14.44 -5.84 -0.92
CA ASN A 219 14.41 -5.24 0.42
C ASN A 219 15.02 -6.11 1.53
N THR A 220 16.05 -6.90 1.21
CA THR A 220 16.75 -7.82 2.12
C THR A 220 16.06 -9.17 2.33
N ILE A 221 14.72 -9.25 2.29
CA ILE A 221 13.94 -10.44 2.65
C ILE A 221 13.01 -10.95 1.56
N HIS A 222 12.59 -10.11 0.63
CA HIS A 222 11.66 -10.53 -0.43
C HIS A 222 12.40 -10.67 -1.76
N LEU A 223 12.26 -11.85 -2.35
CA LEU A 223 12.90 -12.16 -3.64
C LEU A 223 12.32 -11.31 -4.77
N THR A 224 13.20 -10.85 -5.65
CA THR A 224 12.81 -10.40 -6.99
C THR A 224 12.45 -11.60 -7.86
N GLU A 225 11.91 -11.38 -9.07
CA GLU A 225 11.72 -12.48 -10.04
C GLU A 225 13.04 -13.22 -10.32
N ALA A 226 14.16 -12.49 -10.43
CA ALA A 226 15.48 -13.11 -10.62
C ALA A 226 15.90 -13.96 -9.42
N GLY A 227 15.56 -13.51 -8.21
CA GLY A 227 15.82 -14.26 -6.97
C GLY A 227 15.01 -15.55 -6.90
N ASP A 228 13.72 -15.50 -7.22
CA ASP A 228 12.87 -16.70 -7.26
C ASP A 228 13.31 -17.68 -8.36
N LYS A 229 13.69 -17.16 -9.53
CA LYS A 229 14.28 -17.96 -10.62
C LYS A 229 15.56 -18.68 -10.18
N ALA A 230 16.39 -18.05 -9.35
CA ALA A 230 17.62 -18.65 -8.84
C ALA A 230 17.36 -19.66 -7.71
N LEU A 231 16.35 -19.39 -6.85
CA LEU A 231 15.99 -20.27 -5.73
C LEU A 231 15.28 -21.54 -6.18
N ALA A 232 14.37 -21.43 -7.17
CA ALA A 232 13.49 -22.51 -7.55
C ALA A 232 14.19 -23.82 -7.96
N PRO A 233 15.27 -23.85 -8.76
CA PRO A 233 16.00 -25.09 -9.09
C PRO A 233 16.64 -25.77 -7.87
N GLU A 234 17.12 -24.98 -6.92
CA GLU A 234 17.74 -25.51 -5.70
C GLU A 234 16.69 -26.06 -4.72
N ALA A 235 15.57 -25.36 -4.57
CA ALA A 235 14.42 -25.85 -3.81
C ALA A 235 13.84 -27.13 -4.45
N PHE A 236 13.77 -27.19 -5.77
CA PHE A 236 13.37 -28.38 -6.51
C PHE A 236 14.32 -29.57 -6.21
N ARG A 237 15.62 -29.34 -6.29
CA ARG A 237 16.62 -30.36 -6.01
C ARG A 237 16.54 -30.88 -4.57
N ALA A 238 16.35 -29.98 -3.61
CA ALA A 238 16.22 -30.35 -2.20
C ALA A 238 14.94 -31.15 -1.92
N LEU A 239 13.85 -30.87 -2.63
CA LEU A 239 12.58 -31.56 -2.47
C LEU A 239 12.56 -32.94 -3.13
N PHE A 240 13.03 -33.04 -4.37
CA PHE A 240 12.90 -34.25 -5.18
C PHE A 240 14.18 -35.11 -5.22
N GLY A 241 15.31 -34.60 -4.74
CA GLY A 241 16.60 -35.29 -4.82
C GLY A 241 17.22 -35.37 -6.22
N GLU A 242 16.65 -34.63 -7.17
CA GLU A 242 17.03 -34.66 -8.57
C GLU A 242 17.34 -33.25 -9.11
N THR A 243 18.12 -33.17 -10.16
CA THR A 243 18.40 -31.90 -10.86
C THR A 243 17.10 -31.39 -11.51
N ALA A 244 16.85 -30.10 -11.36
CA ALA A 244 15.72 -29.44 -11.99
C ALA A 244 15.78 -29.54 -13.52
N PRO A 245 14.63 -29.66 -14.22
CA PRO A 245 14.58 -29.65 -15.67
C PRO A 245 15.20 -28.41 -16.27
N GLY A 246 16.03 -28.58 -17.30
CA GLY A 246 16.63 -27.48 -18.07
C GLY A 246 15.85 -27.19 -19.36
N GLY A 247 16.37 -26.23 -20.14
CA GLY A 247 15.79 -25.83 -21.42
C GLY A 247 14.95 -24.56 -21.35
N ASN A 248 14.31 -24.20 -22.47
CA ASN A 248 13.43 -23.03 -22.52
C ASN A 248 12.05 -23.39 -21.97
N LEU A 249 11.73 -22.89 -20.78
CA LEU A 249 10.45 -23.10 -20.09
C LEU A 249 9.51 -21.90 -20.18
N ASP A 250 9.81 -20.87 -20.97
CA ASP A 250 9.05 -19.60 -20.99
C ASP A 250 7.58 -19.81 -21.35
N LYS A 251 7.28 -20.67 -22.32
CA LYS A 251 5.88 -20.96 -22.68
C LYS A 251 5.12 -21.65 -21.55
N LEU A 252 5.76 -22.60 -20.87
CA LEU A 252 5.15 -23.30 -19.74
C LEU A 252 4.95 -22.32 -18.57
N ARG A 253 5.95 -21.51 -18.28
CA ARG A 253 5.85 -20.49 -17.24
C ARG A 253 4.73 -19.47 -17.55
N ALA A 254 4.60 -19.02 -18.78
CA ALA A 254 3.52 -18.11 -19.17
C ALA A 254 2.14 -18.72 -18.90
N ALA A 255 1.94 -20.01 -19.21
CA ALA A 255 0.70 -20.72 -18.89
C ALA A 255 0.47 -20.84 -17.37
N VAL A 256 1.52 -21.13 -16.60
CA VAL A 256 1.47 -21.20 -15.12
C VAL A 256 1.08 -19.82 -14.56
N LEU A 257 1.69 -18.74 -15.03
CA LEU A 257 1.38 -17.38 -14.57
C LEU A 257 -0.06 -16.96 -14.88
N GLU A 258 -0.56 -17.29 -16.07
CA GLU A 258 -1.96 -17.01 -16.44
C GLU A 258 -2.94 -17.77 -15.52
N LYS A 259 -2.67 -19.04 -15.24
CA LYS A 259 -3.46 -19.85 -14.30
C LYS A 259 -3.38 -19.26 -12.87
N ASN A 260 -2.19 -18.89 -12.41
CA ASN A 260 -1.99 -18.32 -11.09
C ASN A 260 -2.69 -16.96 -10.95
N HIS A 261 -2.75 -16.15 -12.00
CA HIS A 261 -3.48 -14.89 -11.99
C HIS A 261 -4.98 -15.11 -11.76
N ASP A 262 -5.63 -16.05 -12.50
CA ASP A 262 -7.05 -16.33 -12.30
C ASP A 262 -7.33 -16.95 -10.93
N TRP A 263 -6.44 -17.82 -10.44
CA TRP A 263 -6.56 -18.36 -9.09
C TRP A 263 -6.41 -17.26 -8.02
N HIS A 264 -5.45 -16.36 -8.16
CA HIS A 264 -5.28 -15.24 -7.24
C HIS A 264 -6.54 -14.36 -7.18
N GLN A 265 -7.16 -14.06 -8.33
CA GLN A 265 -8.43 -13.35 -8.40
C GLN A 265 -9.59 -14.11 -7.72
N ARG A 266 -9.54 -15.43 -7.71
CA ARG A 266 -10.51 -16.29 -7.03
C ARG A 266 -10.32 -16.31 -5.52
N TYR A 267 -9.09 -16.47 -5.06
CA TYR A 267 -8.75 -16.60 -3.63
C TYR A 267 -8.65 -15.24 -2.95
N ARG A 268 -7.98 -14.29 -3.57
CA ARG A 268 -7.81 -12.90 -3.10
C ARG A 268 -8.80 -11.96 -3.80
N THR A 269 -10.05 -12.39 -3.91
CA THR A 269 -11.06 -11.60 -4.63
C THR A 269 -11.18 -10.21 -4.04
N VAL A 270 -11.16 -9.20 -4.88
CA VAL A 270 -11.43 -7.82 -4.52
C VAL A 270 -12.90 -7.71 -4.12
N ASP A 271 -13.21 -6.87 -3.13
CA ASP A 271 -14.55 -6.71 -2.55
C ASP A 271 -15.09 -7.97 -1.83
N GLY A 272 -14.20 -8.71 -1.17
CA GLY A 272 -14.53 -9.97 -0.46
C GLY A 272 -15.66 -9.83 0.56
N TYR A 273 -15.90 -8.64 1.12
CA TYR A 273 -16.98 -8.38 2.08
C TYR A 273 -18.38 -8.44 1.43
N ASN A 274 -18.51 -8.12 0.15
CA ASN A 274 -19.74 -8.34 -0.63
C ASN A 274 -19.87 -9.80 -1.11
N VAL A 275 -18.78 -10.54 -1.18
CA VAL A 275 -18.77 -11.97 -1.57
C VAL A 275 -19.07 -12.87 -0.39
N TYR A 276 -18.46 -12.63 0.77
CA TYR A 276 -18.48 -13.51 1.95
C TYR A 276 -18.94 -12.82 3.22
N GLY A 277 -18.75 -11.51 3.35
CA GLY A 277 -18.99 -10.74 4.57
C GLY A 277 -20.44 -10.29 4.76
N GLY A 278 -20.64 -9.35 5.68
CA GLY A 278 -21.96 -8.85 6.05
C GLY A 278 -22.77 -8.23 4.92
N ARG A 279 -22.10 -7.64 3.91
CA ARG A 279 -22.79 -7.06 2.73
C ARG A 279 -23.21 -8.09 1.70
N SER A 280 -22.73 -9.31 1.76
CA SER A 280 -23.21 -10.38 0.89
C SER A 280 -24.71 -10.64 1.05
N LYS A 281 -25.28 -10.36 2.23
CA LYS A 281 -26.69 -10.53 2.55
C LYS A 281 -27.61 -9.39 2.07
N LEU A 282 -27.06 -8.28 1.56
CA LEU A 282 -27.84 -7.19 1.01
C LEU A 282 -28.63 -7.69 -0.20
N SER A 283 -29.93 -7.42 -0.22
CA SER A 283 -30.86 -7.92 -1.24
C SER A 283 -31.54 -6.77 -1.99
N PHE A 284 -31.70 -6.96 -3.30
CA PHE A 284 -32.23 -5.96 -4.22
C PHE A 284 -33.31 -6.59 -5.12
N PRO A 285 -34.34 -5.85 -5.54
CA PRO A 285 -35.36 -6.39 -6.46
C PRO A 285 -34.72 -6.85 -7.78
N VAL A 286 -35.06 -8.04 -8.24
CA VAL A 286 -34.59 -8.55 -9.54
C VAL A 286 -35.09 -7.71 -10.70
N GLU A 287 -36.32 -7.21 -10.61
CA GLU A 287 -36.97 -6.39 -11.63
C GLU A 287 -36.72 -4.87 -11.46
N GLY A 288 -35.78 -4.49 -10.59
CA GLY A 288 -35.38 -3.11 -10.42
C GLY A 288 -36.43 -2.23 -9.73
N ALA A 289 -36.43 -0.92 -10.03
CA ALA A 289 -37.29 0.06 -9.39
C ALA A 289 -38.78 -0.12 -9.68
N ALA A 290 -39.13 -0.85 -10.73
CA ALA A 290 -40.56 -1.15 -11.03
C ALA A 290 -41.18 -2.09 -9.98
N ALA A 291 -40.36 -2.86 -9.27
CA ALA A 291 -40.82 -3.82 -8.26
C ALA A 291 -41.02 -3.14 -6.90
N LYS A 292 -42.02 -2.25 -6.78
CA LYS A 292 -42.37 -1.57 -5.49
C LYS A 292 -43.03 -2.51 -4.49
N SER A 293 -43.42 -3.72 -4.88
CA SER A 293 -44.05 -4.70 -4.00
C SER A 293 -43.06 -5.26 -2.99
N LYS A 294 -43.47 -5.41 -1.73
CA LYS A 294 -42.66 -6.13 -0.71
C LYS A 294 -42.38 -7.59 -1.08
N ASP A 295 -43.23 -8.17 -1.91
CA ASP A 295 -43.21 -9.56 -2.36
C ASP A 295 -42.46 -9.74 -3.68
N ALA A 296 -41.86 -8.66 -4.24
CA ALA A 296 -41.07 -8.77 -5.46
C ALA A 296 -39.83 -9.69 -5.26
N PRO A 297 -39.50 -10.56 -6.24
CA PRO A 297 -38.34 -11.39 -6.16
C PRO A 297 -37.06 -10.55 -5.93
N LYS A 298 -36.26 -10.97 -4.97
CA LYS A 298 -35.02 -10.29 -4.62
C LYS A 298 -33.83 -11.21 -4.88
N ILE A 299 -32.69 -10.58 -5.19
CA ILE A 299 -31.40 -11.23 -5.34
C ILE A 299 -30.40 -10.57 -4.37
N THR A 300 -29.57 -11.36 -3.74
CA THR A 300 -28.54 -10.84 -2.85
C THR A 300 -27.22 -10.61 -3.61
N ASN A 301 -26.32 -9.79 -3.05
CA ASN A 301 -24.96 -9.74 -3.54
C ASN A 301 -24.32 -11.15 -3.53
N TYR A 302 -24.59 -11.94 -2.47
CA TYR A 302 -24.10 -13.31 -2.35
C TYR A 302 -24.48 -14.17 -3.57
N ASP A 303 -25.73 -14.16 -3.98
CA ASP A 303 -26.22 -14.98 -5.08
C ASP A 303 -25.42 -14.75 -6.38
N VAL A 304 -25.23 -13.50 -6.77
CA VAL A 304 -24.50 -13.13 -7.98
C VAL A 304 -22.99 -13.37 -7.83
N MET A 305 -22.45 -13.01 -6.68
CA MET A 305 -21.00 -13.16 -6.46
C MET A 305 -20.57 -14.63 -6.34
N GLN A 306 -21.42 -15.55 -5.82
CA GLN A 306 -21.08 -16.97 -5.82
C GLN A 306 -21.11 -17.55 -7.24
N ASP A 307 -22.02 -17.09 -8.11
CA ASP A 307 -22.00 -17.47 -9.53
C ASP A 307 -20.70 -17.01 -10.20
N GLU A 308 -20.23 -15.79 -9.93
CA GLU A 308 -18.95 -15.28 -10.41
C GLU A 308 -17.75 -16.04 -9.84
N MET A 309 -17.81 -16.44 -8.57
CA MET A 309 -16.77 -17.27 -7.96
C MET A 309 -16.70 -18.66 -8.63
N ALA A 310 -17.86 -19.24 -9.00
CA ALA A 310 -17.89 -20.48 -9.77
C ALA A 310 -17.28 -20.29 -11.18
N GLN A 311 -17.52 -19.16 -11.84
CA GLN A 311 -16.81 -18.84 -13.09
C GLN A 311 -15.30 -18.77 -12.92
N ARG A 312 -14.80 -18.14 -11.84
CA ARG A 312 -13.35 -18.08 -11.56
C ARG A 312 -12.76 -19.45 -11.28
N ASP A 313 -13.48 -20.35 -10.59
CA ASP A 313 -13.06 -21.73 -10.36
C ASP A 313 -12.92 -22.49 -11.70
N VAL A 314 -13.91 -22.37 -12.61
CA VAL A 314 -13.88 -22.98 -13.95
C VAL A 314 -12.78 -22.38 -14.83
N LYS A 315 -12.62 -21.05 -14.84
CA LYS A 315 -11.53 -20.38 -15.57
C LYS A 315 -10.16 -20.90 -15.14
N THR A 316 -9.94 -21.02 -13.83
CA THR A 316 -8.69 -21.58 -13.29
C THR A 316 -8.46 -23.00 -13.76
N ALA A 317 -9.50 -23.87 -13.69
CA ALA A 317 -9.42 -25.26 -14.15
C ALA A 317 -9.18 -25.37 -15.67
N ASN A 318 -9.74 -24.48 -16.49
CA ASN A 318 -9.46 -24.43 -17.92
C ASN A 318 -7.98 -24.11 -18.20
N ARG A 319 -7.37 -23.26 -17.40
CA ARG A 319 -5.93 -22.91 -17.50
C ARG A 319 -5.02 -24.02 -16.98
N ASP A 320 -5.45 -24.82 -15.99
CA ASP A 320 -4.73 -26.06 -15.62
C ASP A 320 -4.57 -26.98 -16.85
N LYS A 321 -5.62 -27.13 -17.67
CA LYS A 321 -5.56 -27.95 -18.90
C LYS A 321 -4.53 -27.41 -19.90
N VAL A 322 -4.40 -26.08 -20.01
CA VAL A 322 -3.36 -25.43 -20.85
C VAL A 322 -1.98 -25.73 -20.31
N VAL A 323 -1.76 -25.57 -18.99
CA VAL A 323 -0.49 -25.91 -18.34
C VAL A 323 -0.10 -27.36 -18.63
N TRP A 324 -1.02 -28.32 -18.48
CA TRP A 324 -0.76 -29.73 -18.74
C TRP A 324 -0.44 -30.04 -20.22
N ALA A 325 -1.13 -29.37 -21.13
CA ALA A 325 -0.86 -29.53 -22.57
C ALA A 325 0.53 -28.99 -22.94
N VAL A 326 0.88 -27.80 -22.45
CA VAL A 326 2.17 -27.19 -22.72
C VAL A 326 3.31 -27.98 -22.06
N ALA A 327 3.12 -28.50 -20.84
CA ALA A 327 4.11 -29.34 -20.15
C ALA A 327 4.43 -30.62 -20.94
N LYS A 328 3.46 -31.17 -21.68
CA LYS A 328 3.61 -32.34 -22.58
C LYS A 328 4.25 -31.96 -23.94
N GLY A 329 4.67 -30.75 -24.14
CA GLY A 329 5.25 -30.24 -25.40
C GLY A 329 4.22 -29.84 -26.47
N GLY A 330 2.92 -29.86 -26.13
CA GLY A 330 1.85 -29.41 -27.01
C GLY A 330 1.58 -27.90 -26.96
N THR A 331 0.51 -27.51 -27.64
CA THR A 331 -0.08 -26.17 -27.58
C THR A 331 -1.58 -26.31 -27.32
N ALA A 332 -2.10 -25.46 -26.43
CA ALA A 332 -3.53 -25.35 -26.19
C ALA A 332 -3.90 -23.87 -26.05
N LYS A 333 -5.11 -23.54 -26.51
CA LYS A 333 -5.73 -22.24 -26.20
C LYS A 333 -6.68 -22.41 -25.04
N VAL A 334 -6.83 -21.37 -24.23
CA VAL A 334 -7.85 -21.34 -23.19
C VAL A 334 -9.24 -21.43 -23.83
N ASP A 335 -10.05 -22.34 -23.32
CA ASP A 335 -11.46 -22.47 -23.71
C ASP A 335 -12.35 -22.17 -22.49
N ASP A 336 -12.92 -20.98 -22.47
CA ASP A 336 -13.83 -20.51 -21.43
C ASP A 336 -15.32 -20.57 -21.89
N SER A 337 -15.64 -21.37 -22.94
CA SER A 337 -17.02 -21.54 -23.44
C SER A 337 -17.93 -22.27 -22.45
N ASN A 338 -17.35 -22.99 -21.47
CA ASN A 338 -18.03 -23.80 -20.46
C ASN A 338 -18.28 -23.04 -19.14
N LEU A 339 -18.10 -21.70 -19.12
CA LEU A 339 -18.35 -20.94 -17.89
C LEU A 339 -19.82 -21.02 -17.48
N PRO A 340 -20.11 -21.24 -16.18
CA PRO A 340 -21.48 -21.24 -15.69
C PRO A 340 -22.12 -19.86 -15.86
N PRO A 341 -23.45 -19.79 -16.04
CA PRO A 341 -24.16 -18.54 -16.12
C PRO A 341 -24.12 -17.79 -14.79
N VAL A 342 -24.14 -16.46 -14.86
CA VAL A 342 -24.27 -15.58 -13.70
C VAL A 342 -25.67 -14.99 -13.70
N ARG A 343 -26.33 -15.02 -12.53
CA ARG A 343 -27.63 -14.40 -12.35
C ARG A 343 -27.59 -12.90 -12.66
N THR A 344 -28.60 -12.40 -13.31
CA THR A 344 -28.73 -11.01 -13.70
C THR A 344 -29.85 -10.30 -12.94
N LEU A 345 -29.74 -8.99 -12.83
CA LEU A 345 -30.77 -8.12 -12.23
C LEU A 345 -30.94 -6.87 -13.11
N LYS A 346 -32.06 -6.21 -12.99
CA LYS A 346 -32.27 -4.87 -13.52
C LYS A 346 -31.78 -3.82 -12.50
N SER A 347 -31.44 -2.64 -12.97
CA SER A 347 -31.08 -1.54 -12.07
C SER A 347 -32.22 -1.21 -11.11
N ASN A 348 -31.89 -0.88 -9.86
CA ASN A 348 -32.86 -0.37 -8.90
C ASN A 348 -33.17 1.13 -9.10
N ARG A 349 -32.63 1.76 -10.14
CA ARG A 349 -32.97 3.11 -10.58
C ARG A 349 -34.06 3.07 -11.64
N PRO A 350 -34.95 4.07 -11.68
CA PRO A 350 -35.92 4.23 -12.78
C PRO A 350 -35.20 4.36 -14.14
N ASP A 351 -35.82 3.87 -15.21
CA ASP A 351 -35.23 3.95 -16.55
C ASP A 351 -35.03 5.40 -17.00
N ASP A 352 -35.85 6.33 -16.58
CA ASP A 352 -35.75 7.76 -16.88
C ASP A 352 -34.67 8.47 -16.08
N PHE A 353 -34.04 7.79 -15.11
CA PHE A 353 -32.89 8.30 -14.37
C PHE A 353 -31.62 8.36 -15.24
N TYR A 354 -31.49 7.46 -16.19
CA TYR A 354 -30.34 7.35 -17.10
C TYR A 354 -30.50 8.27 -18.32
N LYS A 355 -30.66 9.56 -18.07
CA LYS A 355 -30.61 10.56 -19.15
C LYS A 355 -29.20 10.62 -19.74
N PRO A 356 -29.06 10.93 -21.04
CA PRO A 356 -27.75 11.21 -21.61
C PRO A 356 -27.06 12.30 -20.80
N PHE A 357 -25.82 12.06 -20.39
CA PHE A 357 -25.05 13.07 -19.69
C PHE A 357 -24.67 14.19 -20.65
N PRO A 358 -24.73 15.46 -20.21
CA PRO A 358 -24.22 16.56 -21.03
C PRO A 358 -22.72 16.36 -21.29
N SER A 359 -22.19 16.90 -22.39
CA SER A 359 -20.74 16.97 -22.61
C SER A 359 -20.05 17.76 -21.51
N GLY A 360 -18.72 17.63 -21.38
CA GLY A 360 -17.98 18.37 -20.37
C GLY A 360 -18.14 19.89 -20.49
N GLU A 361 -18.16 20.43 -21.70
CA GLU A 361 -18.40 21.86 -21.95
C GLU A 361 -19.86 22.28 -21.62
N GLU A 362 -20.84 21.43 -21.89
CA GLU A 362 -22.23 21.71 -21.55
C GLU A 362 -22.44 21.63 -20.02
N ALA A 363 -21.80 20.70 -19.35
CA ALA A 363 -21.88 20.54 -17.90
C ALA A 363 -21.40 21.81 -17.16
N ILE A 364 -20.40 22.51 -17.69
CA ILE A 364 -19.90 23.77 -17.10
C ILE A 364 -21.01 24.82 -16.95
N LYS A 365 -21.98 24.88 -17.84
CA LYS A 365 -23.11 25.82 -17.76
C LYS A 365 -24.01 25.59 -16.55
N HIS A 366 -23.93 24.42 -15.95
CA HIS A 366 -24.66 24.01 -14.78
C HIS A 366 -23.78 23.95 -13.52
N MET A 367 -22.61 24.62 -13.56
CA MET A 367 -21.70 24.74 -12.44
C MET A 367 -21.63 26.20 -11.98
N THR A 368 -21.66 26.41 -10.67
CA THR A 368 -21.32 27.69 -10.06
C THR A 368 -19.92 27.60 -9.49
N VAL A 369 -19.09 28.61 -9.72
CA VAL A 369 -17.73 28.72 -9.21
C VAL A 369 -17.58 29.92 -8.28
N ALA A 370 -16.61 29.91 -7.38
CA ALA A 370 -16.31 31.01 -6.48
C ALA A 370 -16.06 32.32 -7.26
N LYS A 371 -16.39 33.46 -6.64
CA LYS A 371 -16.21 34.77 -7.27
C LYS A 371 -14.79 34.99 -7.78
N GLY A 372 -14.65 35.37 -9.04
CA GLY A 372 -13.37 35.54 -9.71
C GLY A 372 -12.73 34.25 -10.22
N ALA A 373 -13.23 33.08 -9.87
CA ALA A 373 -12.79 31.82 -10.43
C ALA A 373 -13.44 31.60 -11.81
N LYS A 374 -12.73 30.88 -12.67
CA LYS A 374 -13.19 30.44 -13.98
C LYS A 374 -12.88 28.97 -14.17
N ILE A 375 -13.89 28.19 -14.63
CA ILE A 375 -13.74 26.77 -14.96
C ILE A 375 -13.62 26.55 -16.46
N THR A 376 -12.76 25.60 -16.85
CA THR A 376 -12.60 25.14 -18.24
C THR A 376 -12.45 23.64 -18.28
N LEU A 377 -12.89 23.01 -19.38
CA LEU A 377 -12.69 21.59 -19.66
C LEU A 377 -11.26 21.34 -20.14
N VAL A 378 -10.58 20.36 -19.55
CA VAL A 378 -9.24 19.90 -19.91
C VAL A 378 -9.29 18.68 -20.82
N ALA A 379 -10.08 17.68 -20.42
CA ALA A 379 -10.27 16.42 -21.12
C ALA A 379 -11.62 15.80 -20.78
N GLU A 380 -12.19 15.08 -21.74
CA GLU A 380 -13.39 14.27 -21.54
C GLU A 380 -13.30 12.93 -22.30
N GLU A 381 -14.12 11.97 -21.89
CA GLU A 381 -14.21 10.63 -22.47
C GLU A 381 -14.49 10.60 -23.97
N LYS A 382 -15.19 11.59 -24.50
CA LYS A 382 -15.48 11.70 -25.95
C LYS A 382 -14.21 11.91 -26.77
N GLN A 383 -13.25 12.64 -26.22
CA GLN A 383 -11.95 12.90 -26.85
C GLN A 383 -10.94 11.82 -26.48
N PHE A 384 -10.98 11.32 -25.26
CA PHE A 384 -10.07 10.32 -24.70
C PHE A 384 -10.86 9.21 -24.01
N PRO A 385 -11.31 8.17 -24.76
CA PRO A 385 -12.12 7.09 -24.20
C PRO A 385 -11.43 6.33 -23.04
N GLU A 386 -10.10 6.43 -22.95
CA GLU A 386 -9.32 5.85 -21.83
C GLU A 386 -9.59 6.55 -20.50
N LEU A 387 -10.08 7.80 -20.52
CA LEU A 387 -10.36 8.63 -19.34
C LEU A 387 -11.68 8.26 -18.66
N ALA A 388 -12.04 7.01 -18.60
CA ALA A 388 -13.24 6.60 -17.88
C ALA A 388 -12.99 6.54 -16.37
N SER A 389 -13.85 7.18 -15.58
CA SER A 389 -13.86 7.09 -14.12
C SER A 389 -12.53 7.49 -13.44
N PRO A 390 -12.01 8.70 -13.63
CA PRO A 390 -10.78 9.15 -12.99
C PRO A 390 -10.97 9.31 -11.48
N VAL A 391 -10.02 8.76 -10.70
CA VAL A 391 -10.12 8.74 -9.22
C VAL A 391 -8.98 9.45 -8.51
N GLN A 392 -7.79 9.53 -9.11
CA GLN A 392 -6.67 10.29 -8.59
C GLN A 392 -5.87 10.92 -9.73
N MET A 393 -5.23 12.07 -9.43
CA MET A 393 -4.39 12.79 -10.37
C MET A 393 -3.15 13.38 -9.70
N GLY A 394 -2.15 13.73 -10.50
CA GLY A 394 -0.95 14.44 -10.06
C GLY A 394 -0.10 14.87 -11.25
N PHE A 395 0.88 15.76 -11.00
CA PHE A 395 1.82 16.24 -12.02
C PHE A 395 3.21 15.67 -11.80
N ASP A 396 3.82 15.12 -12.85
CA ASP A 396 5.20 14.63 -12.80
C ASP A 396 6.24 15.76 -12.89
N THR A 397 7.51 15.42 -12.79
CA THR A 397 8.61 16.39 -12.86
C THR A 397 8.72 17.08 -14.23
N LYS A 398 8.15 16.49 -15.28
CA LYS A 398 8.02 17.08 -16.63
C LYS A 398 6.81 18.01 -16.76
N GLY A 399 5.94 18.08 -15.75
CA GLY A 399 4.69 18.84 -15.78
C GLY A 399 3.57 18.18 -16.54
N ARG A 400 3.66 16.89 -16.86
CA ARG A 400 2.58 16.12 -17.48
C ARG A 400 1.56 15.71 -16.41
N LEU A 401 0.29 15.67 -16.81
CA LEU A 401 -0.80 15.25 -15.93
C LEU A 401 -0.95 13.73 -15.95
N TRP A 402 -0.90 13.12 -14.77
CA TRP A 402 -1.15 11.68 -14.60
C TRP A 402 -2.50 11.45 -13.92
N VAL A 403 -3.19 10.39 -14.35
CA VAL A 403 -4.55 10.07 -13.86
C VAL A 403 -4.71 8.57 -13.70
N ALA A 404 -5.16 8.14 -12.51
CA ALA A 404 -5.65 6.77 -12.31
C ALA A 404 -7.10 6.69 -12.74
N ALA A 405 -7.42 5.81 -13.67
CA ALA A 405 -8.74 5.56 -14.22
C ALA A 405 -9.27 4.20 -13.75
N TRP A 406 -10.48 4.20 -13.17
CA TRP A 406 -11.12 3.03 -12.57
C TRP A 406 -12.50 2.72 -13.15
N PRO A 407 -12.61 2.41 -14.47
CA PRO A 407 -13.88 2.07 -15.11
C PRO A 407 -14.53 0.78 -14.57
N SER A 408 -13.74 -0.14 -14.01
CA SER A 408 -14.25 -1.40 -13.46
C SER A 408 -15.07 -1.24 -12.17
N TYR A 409 -15.13 -0.05 -11.57
CA TYR A 409 -15.79 0.17 -10.28
C TYR A 409 -17.15 -0.53 -10.15
N PRO A 410 -17.42 -1.27 -9.06
CA PRO A 410 -16.55 -1.46 -7.89
C PRO A 410 -15.39 -2.45 -8.13
N GLU A 411 -15.48 -3.41 -9.04
CA GLU A 411 -14.39 -4.32 -9.45
C GLU A 411 -14.67 -5.04 -10.78
N LEU A 412 -13.64 -5.68 -11.36
CA LEU A 412 -13.74 -6.48 -12.58
C LEU A 412 -14.58 -7.74 -12.38
N ARG A 413 -15.49 -8.00 -13.34
CA ARG A 413 -16.16 -9.31 -13.48
C ARG A 413 -15.17 -10.34 -14.02
N PRO A 414 -15.40 -11.62 -13.79
CA PRO A 414 -14.53 -12.69 -14.36
C PRO A 414 -14.40 -12.66 -15.87
N THR A 415 -15.40 -12.11 -16.57
CA THR A 415 -15.48 -12.05 -18.03
C THR A 415 -15.22 -10.67 -18.62
N ASP A 416 -14.97 -9.64 -17.79
CA ASP A 416 -14.66 -8.28 -18.27
C ASP A 416 -13.33 -8.27 -19.03
N LYS A 417 -13.31 -7.57 -20.15
CA LYS A 417 -12.12 -7.31 -20.97
C LYS A 417 -11.54 -5.91 -20.77
N VAL A 418 -12.24 -5.07 -20.01
CA VAL A 418 -11.84 -3.70 -19.72
C VAL A 418 -11.06 -3.70 -18.41
N PHE A 419 -9.82 -3.23 -18.47
CA PHE A 419 -8.95 -3.09 -17.33
C PHE A 419 -8.77 -1.62 -16.96
N ASP A 420 -8.53 -1.40 -15.68
CA ASP A 420 -8.20 -0.09 -15.15
C ASP A 420 -6.78 0.31 -15.54
N LYS A 421 -6.49 1.61 -15.54
CA LYS A 421 -5.27 2.14 -16.13
C LYS A 421 -4.66 3.27 -15.33
N LEU A 422 -3.36 3.47 -15.53
CA LEU A 422 -2.67 4.71 -15.19
C LEU A 422 -2.33 5.45 -16.50
N LEU A 423 -2.86 6.65 -16.64
CA LEU A 423 -2.82 7.46 -17.85
C LEU A 423 -1.89 8.66 -17.69
N VAL A 424 -1.24 9.09 -18.78
CA VAL A 424 -0.40 10.30 -18.85
C VAL A 424 -0.93 11.20 -19.95
N PHE A 425 -1.25 12.44 -19.61
CA PHE A 425 -1.70 13.46 -20.56
C PHE A 425 -0.62 14.50 -20.81
N ASP A 426 -0.34 14.73 -22.07
CA ASP A 426 0.43 15.89 -22.52
C ASP A 426 -0.51 17.08 -22.68
N LEU A 427 -0.22 18.18 -21.97
CA LEU A 427 -1.04 19.39 -21.98
C LEU A 427 -0.49 20.42 -22.99
N GLY A 428 -1.41 21.13 -23.65
CA GLY A 428 -1.07 22.30 -24.45
C GLY A 428 -0.85 23.56 -23.60
N ALA A 429 -0.37 24.62 -24.24
CA ALA A 429 -0.21 25.94 -23.58
C ALA A 429 -1.55 26.51 -23.07
N ASP A 430 -2.66 26.07 -23.64
CA ASP A 430 -4.03 26.41 -23.20
C ASP A 430 -4.50 25.61 -21.97
N GLY A 431 -3.65 24.70 -21.46
CA GLY A 431 -3.96 23.80 -20.34
C GLY A 431 -4.90 22.65 -20.71
N LYS A 432 -5.25 22.47 -21.98
CA LYS A 432 -6.08 21.35 -22.44
C LYS A 432 -5.21 20.15 -22.83
N ALA A 433 -5.73 18.95 -22.61
CA ALA A 433 -5.06 17.72 -23.03
C ALA A 433 -4.97 17.65 -24.57
N LYS A 434 -3.79 17.26 -25.07
CA LYS A 434 -3.52 17.09 -26.50
C LYS A 434 -3.31 15.63 -26.88
N LYS A 435 -2.80 14.85 -25.95
CA LYS A 435 -2.48 13.44 -26.15
C LYS A 435 -2.62 12.69 -24.83
N VAL A 436 -3.05 11.43 -24.91
CA VAL A 436 -3.01 10.48 -23.77
C VAL A 436 -2.09 9.31 -24.10
N THR A 437 -1.35 8.85 -23.10
CA THR A 437 -0.56 7.61 -23.15
C THR A 437 -0.98 6.74 -21.97
N THR A 438 -1.29 5.47 -22.22
CA THR A 438 -1.47 4.49 -21.15
C THR A 438 -0.09 4.06 -20.66
N PHE A 439 0.28 4.48 -19.46
CA PHE A 439 1.55 4.12 -18.82
C PHE A 439 1.52 2.70 -18.27
N LEU A 440 0.44 2.34 -17.59
CA LEU A 440 0.24 1.02 -17.01
C LEU A 440 -1.19 0.56 -17.26
N ASP A 441 -1.33 -0.64 -17.77
CA ASP A 441 -2.61 -1.29 -18.09
C ASP A 441 -2.79 -2.58 -17.28
N GLY A 442 -3.97 -3.20 -17.40
CA GLY A 442 -4.25 -4.46 -16.72
C GLY A 442 -4.44 -4.34 -15.21
N LEU A 443 -4.79 -3.15 -14.73
CA LEU A 443 -5.06 -2.89 -13.33
C LEU A 443 -6.48 -3.31 -12.93
N ASN A 444 -6.72 -3.44 -11.62
CA ASN A 444 -8.04 -3.62 -11.02
C ASN A 444 -8.11 -2.82 -9.72
N CYS A 445 -8.91 -1.75 -9.70
CA CYS A 445 -9.06 -0.82 -8.58
C CYS A 445 -7.77 -0.04 -8.23
N PRO A 446 -7.11 0.68 -9.17
CA PRO A 446 -5.98 1.54 -8.87
C PRO A 446 -6.49 2.83 -8.20
N THR A 447 -6.40 2.90 -6.89
CA THR A 447 -7.01 3.97 -6.08
C THR A 447 -6.02 5.01 -5.61
N GLY A 448 -4.77 4.89 -5.99
CA GLY A 448 -3.73 5.87 -5.69
C GLY A 448 -2.41 5.58 -6.39
N PHE A 449 -1.66 6.63 -6.67
CA PHE A 449 -0.29 6.51 -7.18
C PHE A 449 0.59 7.65 -6.66
N GLN A 450 1.92 7.44 -6.72
CA GLN A 450 2.89 8.42 -6.26
C GLN A 450 4.23 8.23 -6.98
N PHE A 451 4.83 9.32 -7.45
CA PHE A 451 6.13 9.26 -8.13
C PHE A 451 7.26 8.96 -7.16
N GLN A 452 8.21 8.13 -7.54
CA GLN A 452 9.39 7.82 -6.76
C GLN A 452 10.59 7.63 -7.68
N LYS A 453 11.64 8.41 -7.49
CA LYS A 453 12.84 8.33 -8.33
C LYS A 453 12.49 8.26 -9.82
N ASP A 454 12.78 7.13 -10.45
CA ASP A 454 12.57 6.83 -11.87
C ASP A 454 11.27 6.06 -12.15
N GLY A 455 10.38 5.95 -11.18
CA GLY A 455 9.16 5.16 -11.32
C GLY A 455 7.96 5.71 -10.55
N VAL A 456 6.94 4.89 -10.45
CA VAL A 456 5.66 5.22 -9.83
C VAL A 456 5.22 4.09 -8.90
N LEU A 457 4.92 4.44 -7.65
CA LEU A 457 4.15 3.56 -6.76
C LEU A 457 2.68 3.61 -7.16
N VAL A 458 2.03 2.46 -7.23
CA VAL A 458 0.59 2.34 -7.52
C VAL A 458 -0.04 1.43 -6.48
N VAL A 459 -1.03 1.93 -5.73
CA VAL A 459 -1.80 1.10 -4.82
C VAL A 459 -2.95 0.44 -5.57
N GLN A 460 -2.98 -0.86 -5.49
CA GLN A 460 -4.02 -1.74 -6.00
C GLN A 460 -4.12 -2.92 -5.04
N ALA A 461 -5.05 -2.87 -4.07
CA ALA A 461 -5.17 -3.93 -3.08
C ALA A 461 -5.28 -5.33 -3.75
N PRO A 462 -4.55 -6.35 -3.27
CA PRO A 462 -3.81 -6.39 -2.00
C PRO A 462 -2.37 -5.87 -2.04
N ASP A 463 -1.95 -5.20 -3.11
CA ASP A 463 -0.55 -4.87 -3.37
C ASP A 463 -0.31 -3.35 -3.49
N VAL A 464 0.93 -2.94 -3.21
CA VAL A 464 1.52 -1.72 -3.76
C VAL A 464 2.59 -2.12 -4.77
N TRP A 465 2.43 -1.65 -5.99
CA TRP A 465 3.35 -1.88 -7.09
C TRP A 465 4.33 -0.71 -7.23
N PHE A 466 5.56 -1.02 -7.61
CA PHE A 466 6.47 -0.03 -8.16
C PHE A 466 6.67 -0.35 -9.64
N ALA A 467 6.37 0.61 -10.51
CA ALA A 467 6.41 0.44 -11.97
C ALA A 467 7.34 1.46 -12.61
N ARG A 468 8.08 1.05 -13.65
CA ARG A 468 9.04 1.88 -14.37
C ARG A 468 8.92 1.70 -15.87
N ASP A 469 9.23 2.76 -16.58
CA ASP A 469 9.54 2.79 -18.01
C ASP A 469 11.07 2.76 -18.14
N THR A 470 11.64 1.58 -18.42
CA THR A 470 13.10 1.41 -18.51
C THR A 470 13.66 1.64 -19.91
N ASN A 471 12.80 1.62 -20.92
CA ASN A 471 13.16 1.79 -22.34
C ASN A 471 12.85 3.20 -22.89
N GLY A 472 12.11 4.03 -22.13
CA GLY A 472 11.81 5.43 -22.48
C GLY A 472 10.65 5.61 -23.48
N ASP A 473 9.81 4.59 -23.71
CA ASP A 473 8.69 4.67 -24.65
C ASP A 473 7.40 5.27 -24.05
N GLY A 474 7.42 5.59 -22.76
CA GLY A 474 6.30 6.16 -22.02
C GLY A 474 5.34 5.13 -21.43
N LYS A 475 5.71 3.84 -21.44
CA LYS A 475 4.94 2.74 -20.86
C LYS A 475 5.78 1.97 -19.85
N ALA A 476 5.14 1.47 -18.81
CA ALA A 476 5.82 0.62 -17.85
C ALA A 476 6.15 -0.75 -18.47
N ASP A 477 7.42 -1.08 -18.54
CA ASP A 477 7.94 -2.39 -18.98
C ASP A 477 8.53 -3.21 -17.84
N TRP A 478 8.65 -2.63 -16.65
CA TRP A 478 9.08 -3.29 -15.43
C TRP A 478 8.19 -2.92 -14.25
N LYS A 479 7.83 -3.92 -13.43
CA LYS A 479 7.07 -3.70 -12.19
C LYS A 479 7.39 -4.76 -11.14
N GLU A 480 7.33 -4.35 -9.87
CA GLU A 480 7.53 -5.20 -8.70
C GLU A 480 6.47 -4.91 -7.63
N ARG A 481 6.00 -5.94 -6.91
CA ARG A 481 5.16 -5.78 -5.72
C ARG A 481 6.03 -5.43 -4.53
N VAL A 482 6.10 -4.14 -4.19
CA VAL A 482 6.95 -3.66 -3.09
C VAL A 482 6.29 -3.82 -1.71
N VAL A 483 4.97 -3.83 -1.65
CA VAL A 483 4.19 -4.20 -0.47
C VAL A 483 3.14 -5.22 -0.88
N MET A 484 2.94 -6.25 -0.07
CA MET A 484 1.86 -7.24 -0.18
C MET A 484 1.19 -7.39 1.17
N GLY A 485 -0.10 -7.76 1.15
CA GLY A 485 -0.86 -8.04 2.37
C GLY A 485 -1.81 -6.92 2.83
N LEU A 486 -2.04 -5.88 2.01
CA LEU A 486 -3.24 -5.06 2.16
C LEU A 486 -4.47 -5.97 1.96
N ASP A 487 -5.53 -5.77 2.74
CA ASP A 487 -6.74 -6.55 2.51
C ASP A 487 -7.49 -6.06 1.26
N SER A 488 -8.23 -6.94 0.65
CA SER A 488 -9.11 -6.68 -0.50
C SER A 488 -10.59 -6.91 -0.18
N ALA A 489 -10.95 -6.88 1.09
CA ALA A 489 -12.32 -7.15 1.54
C ALA A 489 -13.34 -6.13 1.01
N ASP A 490 -12.95 -4.90 0.77
CA ASP A 490 -13.85 -3.83 0.32
C ASP A 490 -13.17 -2.97 -0.76
N SER A 491 -13.72 -2.96 -1.99
CA SER A 491 -13.19 -2.14 -3.08
C SER A 491 -13.54 -0.66 -2.92
N HIS A 492 -14.71 -0.34 -2.35
CA HIS A 492 -15.15 1.04 -2.15
C HIS A 492 -14.41 1.75 -1.00
N HIS A 493 -13.99 1.01 0.03
CA HIS A 493 -13.18 1.47 1.15
C HIS A 493 -11.74 0.93 1.11
N THR A 494 -11.25 0.58 -0.07
CA THR A 494 -9.93 -0.02 -0.27
C THR A 494 -8.79 0.93 0.10
N ALA A 495 -7.59 0.41 0.20
CA ALA A 495 -6.39 1.22 0.35
C ALA A 495 -6.30 2.28 -0.76
N ASN A 496 -6.09 3.54 -0.41
CA ASN A 496 -6.24 4.68 -1.32
C ASN A 496 -5.46 5.91 -0.86
N ALA A 497 -5.65 7.02 -1.59
CA ALA A 497 -5.23 8.37 -1.21
C ALA A 497 -3.76 8.48 -0.83
N MET A 498 -2.87 8.04 -1.71
CA MET A 498 -1.43 8.21 -1.51
C MET A 498 -1.07 9.70 -1.48
N ALA A 499 -0.32 10.11 -0.45
CA ALA A 499 0.15 11.48 -0.27
C ALA A 499 1.62 11.50 0.13
N TYR A 500 2.36 12.53 -0.35
CA TYR A 500 3.73 12.76 0.08
C TYR A 500 3.77 13.42 1.45
N GLY A 501 4.55 12.85 2.36
CA GLY A 501 5.07 13.63 3.46
C GLY A 501 6.19 14.57 3.00
N PRO A 502 6.43 15.68 3.71
CA PRO A 502 7.43 16.66 3.30
C PRO A 502 8.85 16.07 3.23
N GLY A 503 9.12 15.03 4.00
CA GLY A 503 10.40 14.31 4.04
C GLY A 503 10.49 13.11 3.09
N GLY A 504 9.52 12.89 2.19
CA GLY A 504 9.58 11.83 1.17
C GLY A 504 8.85 10.55 1.51
N ASP A 505 8.26 10.47 2.69
CA ASP A 505 7.44 9.33 3.07
C ASP A 505 6.16 9.28 2.24
N THR A 506 5.70 8.07 1.99
CA THR A 506 4.42 7.79 1.36
C THR A 506 3.39 7.44 2.42
N PHE A 507 2.28 8.16 2.45
CA PHE A 507 1.15 7.85 3.29
C PHE A 507 0.03 7.25 2.45
N LEU A 508 -0.61 6.20 2.96
CA LEU A 508 -1.75 5.57 2.32
C LEU A 508 -2.84 5.24 3.34
N SER A 509 -4.08 5.41 2.94
CA SER A 509 -5.26 5.15 3.76
C SER A 509 -5.76 3.72 3.53
N ASP A 510 -6.36 3.11 4.55
CA ASP A 510 -7.01 1.80 4.47
C ASP A 510 -8.34 1.83 5.25
N GLY A 511 -9.39 1.20 4.73
CA GLY A 511 -10.76 1.38 5.20
C GLY A 511 -11.29 0.26 6.10
N VAL A 512 -12.60 0.28 6.32
CA VAL A 512 -13.30 -0.71 7.16
C VAL A 512 -13.34 -2.10 6.54
N PHE A 513 -13.57 -3.09 7.36
CA PHE A 513 -13.68 -4.53 7.06
C PHE A 513 -12.36 -5.19 6.66
N HIS A 514 -11.29 -4.42 6.55
CA HIS A 514 -9.97 -4.91 6.18
C HIS A 514 -9.27 -5.61 7.36
N ARG A 515 -8.52 -6.65 7.03
CA ARG A 515 -7.63 -7.42 7.92
C ARG A 515 -6.23 -7.42 7.30
N THR A 516 -5.65 -6.23 7.25
CA THR A 516 -4.33 -6.02 6.63
C THR A 516 -3.22 -6.60 7.48
N GLN A 517 -2.29 -7.31 6.84
CA GLN A 517 -1.04 -7.78 7.45
C GLN A 517 0.09 -7.78 6.42
N MET A 518 1.06 -6.89 6.63
CA MET A 518 2.15 -6.65 5.69
C MET A 518 3.49 -7.03 6.31
N GLU A 519 4.31 -7.78 5.58
CA GLU A 519 5.66 -8.15 6.02
C GLU A 519 6.67 -7.08 5.68
N THR A 520 7.60 -6.85 6.60
CA THR A 520 8.77 -5.98 6.41
C THR A 520 10.01 -6.62 7.02
N ALA A 521 11.19 -6.07 6.71
CA ALA A 521 12.44 -6.51 7.33
C ALA A 521 12.70 -5.90 8.73
N TYR A 522 11.78 -5.09 9.23
CA TYR A 522 12.02 -4.24 10.41
C TYR A 522 11.27 -4.67 11.67
N GLY A 523 10.51 -5.75 11.62
CA GLY A 523 9.75 -6.25 12.75
C GLY A 523 8.67 -7.26 12.35
N PRO A 524 7.86 -7.67 13.32
CA PRO A 524 6.69 -8.51 13.06
C PRO A 524 5.76 -7.89 11.98
N PRO A 525 4.92 -8.67 11.34
CA PRO A 525 3.98 -8.14 10.35
C PRO A 525 3.17 -6.96 10.89
N VAL A 526 3.07 -5.91 10.06
CA VAL A 526 2.25 -4.74 10.38
C VAL A 526 0.79 -5.14 10.20
N ARG A 527 0.10 -5.39 11.31
CA ARG A 527 -1.31 -5.81 11.34
C ARG A 527 -2.23 -4.68 11.72
N ASN A 528 -3.35 -4.60 11.05
CA ASN A 528 -4.44 -3.71 11.42
C ASN A 528 -5.78 -4.30 11.02
N SER A 529 -6.81 -4.09 11.85
CA SER A 529 -8.20 -4.38 11.52
C SER A 529 -8.92 -3.07 11.28
N ASP A 530 -9.70 -2.97 10.18
CA ASP A 530 -10.42 -1.77 9.78
C ASP A 530 -9.52 -0.56 9.49
N GLY A 531 -10.05 0.66 9.55
CA GLY A 531 -9.39 1.88 9.11
C GLY A 531 -8.02 2.17 9.75
N CYS A 532 -7.09 2.61 8.92
CA CYS A 532 -5.76 3.05 9.30
C CYS A 532 -5.16 3.99 8.25
N ILE A 533 -4.26 4.84 8.67
CA ILE A 533 -3.28 5.47 7.78
C ILE A 533 -1.94 4.78 8.01
N TYR A 534 -1.30 4.31 6.95
CA TYR A 534 0.05 3.75 6.98
C TYR A 534 1.06 4.77 6.48
N ARG A 535 2.28 4.68 7.00
CA ARG A 535 3.45 5.42 6.53
C ARG A 535 4.47 4.42 6.00
N LEU A 536 4.82 4.58 4.74
CA LEU A 536 5.86 3.81 4.05
C LEU A 536 7.06 4.72 3.79
N GLU A 537 8.24 4.28 4.17
CA GLU A 537 9.51 4.88 3.76
C GLU A 537 9.99 4.20 2.46
N PRO A 538 9.88 4.85 1.29
CA PRO A 538 10.12 4.15 0.02
C PRO A 538 11.56 3.68 -0.18
N LEU A 539 12.55 4.36 0.43
CA LEU A 539 13.96 3.97 0.31
C LEU A 539 14.29 2.72 1.10
N THR A 540 13.71 2.56 2.28
CA THR A 540 14.03 1.46 3.20
C THR A 540 13.02 0.32 3.09
N GLY A 541 11.82 0.58 2.63
CA GLY A 541 10.68 -0.34 2.71
C GLY A 541 10.13 -0.49 4.14
N LYS A 542 10.55 0.37 5.09
CA LYS A 542 9.95 0.39 6.43
C LYS A 542 8.53 0.89 6.34
N LEU A 543 7.63 0.16 7.00
CA LEU A 543 6.20 0.46 7.00
C LEU A 543 5.67 0.41 8.42
N GLU A 544 4.82 1.38 8.77
CA GLU A 544 4.24 1.48 10.11
C GLU A 544 2.77 1.91 10.07
N ARG A 545 2.05 1.59 11.14
CA ARG A 545 0.71 2.13 11.42
C ARG A 545 0.87 3.57 11.89
N TYR A 546 0.67 4.52 10.98
CA TYR A 546 0.82 5.94 11.31
C TYR A 546 -0.33 6.47 12.16
N ILE A 547 -1.59 6.19 11.74
CA ILE A 547 -2.79 6.53 12.53
C ILE A 547 -3.74 5.34 12.52
N PRO A 548 -3.66 4.44 13.49
CA PRO A 548 -4.70 3.43 13.71
C PRO A 548 -5.88 4.07 14.44
N TYR A 549 -6.95 4.35 13.72
CA TYR A 549 -8.16 4.99 14.24
C TYR A 549 -9.43 4.30 13.69
N GLY A 550 -10.56 4.54 14.31
CA GLY A 550 -11.85 3.98 13.89
C GLY A 550 -12.44 4.63 12.63
N PHE A 551 -11.61 4.90 11.63
CA PHE A 551 -12.09 5.39 10.35
C PHE A 551 -13.04 4.41 9.70
N ALA A 552 -14.16 4.92 9.18
CA ALA A 552 -15.05 4.14 8.32
C ALA A 552 -14.53 4.09 6.89
N ASN A 553 -14.07 5.24 6.35
CA ASN A 553 -13.56 5.37 4.99
C ASN A 553 -12.55 6.51 4.92
N PRO A 554 -11.32 6.32 5.42
CA PRO A 554 -10.30 7.35 5.31
C PRO A 554 -9.95 7.51 3.82
N HIS A 555 -10.23 8.68 3.30
CA HIS A 555 -10.01 9.03 1.91
C HIS A 555 -9.67 10.51 1.80
N GLY A 556 -8.51 10.79 1.31
CA GLY A 556 -7.99 12.14 1.27
C GLY A 556 -7.07 12.44 2.47
N LYS A 557 -5.86 12.84 2.12
CA LYS A 557 -4.83 13.32 3.03
C LYS A 557 -4.04 14.40 2.31
N VAL A 558 -3.78 15.48 3.02
CA VAL A 558 -3.01 16.60 2.49
C VAL A 558 -2.10 17.18 3.57
N PHE A 559 -0.99 17.74 3.19
CA PHE A 559 -0.06 18.45 4.06
C PHE A 559 -0.11 19.96 3.78
N ASP A 560 0.00 20.74 4.82
CA ASP A 560 0.21 22.17 4.68
C ASP A 560 1.70 22.49 4.41
N ARG A 561 2.02 23.76 4.20
CA ARG A 561 3.38 24.25 3.95
C ARG A 561 4.42 23.80 5.00
N TRP A 562 3.99 23.56 6.26
CA TRP A 562 4.85 23.19 7.38
C TRP A 562 4.82 21.69 7.70
N GLY A 563 4.19 20.92 6.82
CA GLY A 563 4.12 19.49 6.97
C GLY A 563 3.11 19.00 8.03
N ASN A 564 2.17 19.83 8.43
CA ASN A 564 1.03 19.37 9.22
C ASN A 564 0.03 18.67 8.30
N ASP A 565 -0.41 17.51 8.70
CA ASP A 565 -1.35 16.73 7.89
C ASP A 565 -2.80 16.90 8.34
N ILE A 566 -3.67 16.97 7.33
CA ILE A 566 -5.13 16.90 7.47
C ILE A 566 -5.59 15.58 6.88
N ILE A 567 -6.48 14.89 7.59
CA ILE A 567 -7.00 13.58 7.21
C ILE A 567 -8.51 13.64 7.15
N THR A 568 -9.10 13.08 6.09
CA THR A 568 -10.53 13.04 5.89
C THR A 568 -11.05 11.60 5.99
N ASP A 569 -12.08 11.37 6.81
CA ASP A 569 -12.92 10.18 6.77
C ASP A 569 -14.14 10.47 5.89
N ALA A 570 -14.16 9.96 4.67
CA ALA A 570 -15.17 10.30 3.68
C ALA A 570 -16.59 9.88 4.09
N THR A 571 -16.78 8.72 4.70
CA THR A 571 -18.12 8.23 5.10
C THR A 571 -18.78 9.16 6.11
N GLY A 572 -18.05 9.50 7.17
CA GLY A 572 -18.46 10.48 8.15
C GLY A 572 -18.26 11.90 7.64
N ASN A 573 -17.43 12.11 6.64
CA ASN A 573 -16.85 13.37 6.22
C ASN A 573 -16.25 14.14 7.40
N ALA A 574 -15.52 13.44 8.25
CA ALA A 574 -14.82 14.01 9.37
C ALA A 574 -13.41 14.45 8.95
N ASN A 575 -13.01 15.65 9.36
CA ASN A 575 -11.74 16.23 8.96
C ASN A 575 -10.91 16.48 10.21
N TYR A 576 -9.76 15.78 10.31
CA TYR A 576 -8.94 15.74 11.51
C TYR A 576 -7.59 16.42 11.32
N PHE A 577 -7.11 17.02 12.38
CA PHE A 577 -5.73 17.48 12.50
C PHE A 577 -4.83 16.28 12.86
N GLY A 578 -4.08 15.78 11.90
CA GLY A 578 -3.32 14.54 11.99
C GLY A 578 -2.26 14.50 13.10
N PRO A 579 -1.45 15.56 13.32
CA PRO A 579 -0.41 15.55 14.33
C PRO A 579 -0.88 15.21 15.75
N ALA A 580 -2.13 15.53 16.07
CA ALA A 580 -2.70 15.25 17.40
C ALA A 580 -2.83 13.75 17.70
N PHE A 581 -3.01 12.90 16.70
CA PHE A 581 -3.24 11.47 16.90
C PHE A 581 -2.39 10.56 15.99
N SER A 582 -1.24 11.04 15.58
CA SER A 582 -0.25 10.27 14.82
C SER A 582 0.86 9.67 15.71
N GLY A 583 0.66 9.61 17.02
CA GLY A 583 1.56 8.94 17.96
C GLY A 583 1.49 7.42 17.86
N MET A 584 2.47 6.74 18.44
CA MET A 584 2.52 5.27 18.46
C MET A 584 1.41 4.68 19.33
N ILE A 585 0.70 3.71 18.78
CA ILE A 585 -0.23 2.82 19.50
C ILE A 585 0.01 1.39 18.98
N ASP A 586 0.31 0.46 19.89
CA ASP A 586 0.54 -0.94 19.53
C ASP A 586 -0.75 -1.63 19.09
N ALA A 587 -0.63 -2.50 18.07
CA ALA A 587 -1.72 -3.37 17.67
C ALA A 587 -2.17 -4.30 18.82
N PRO A 588 -3.45 -4.59 18.98
CA PRO A 588 -4.59 -4.21 18.13
C PRO A 588 -5.25 -2.88 18.49
N ALA A 589 -4.73 -2.14 19.48
CA ALA A 589 -5.32 -0.91 19.97
C ALA A 589 -5.39 0.18 18.89
N LYS A 590 -6.35 1.08 19.08
CA LYS A 590 -6.57 2.27 18.23
C LYS A 590 -6.67 3.52 19.09
N HIS A 591 -6.41 4.67 18.47
CA HIS A 591 -6.62 5.97 19.09
C HIS A 591 -8.07 6.20 19.52
N GLY A 592 -8.25 6.90 20.62
CA GLY A 592 -9.54 7.38 21.07
C GLY A 592 -10.15 8.42 20.12
N LYS A 593 -11.39 8.83 20.39
CA LYS A 593 -12.11 9.81 19.56
C LYS A 593 -11.40 11.17 19.59
N LEU A 594 -11.12 11.73 18.40
CA LEU A 594 -10.64 13.08 18.19
C LEU A 594 -11.77 13.95 17.61
N ASN A 595 -11.82 15.23 17.97
CA ASN A 595 -12.74 16.20 17.38
C ASN A 595 -12.26 16.64 16.00
N GLU A 596 -13.21 16.90 15.10
CA GLU A 596 -12.94 17.51 13.80
C GLU A 596 -12.50 18.96 13.98
N PHE A 597 -11.51 19.42 13.19
CA PHE A 597 -11.11 20.82 13.16
C PHE A 597 -12.09 21.69 12.36
N TRP A 598 -12.90 21.09 11.50
CA TRP A 598 -13.91 21.73 10.69
C TRP A 598 -15.15 20.86 10.60
N LYS A 599 -16.30 21.41 10.98
CA LYS A 599 -17.58 20.73 10.86
C LYS A 599 -18.13 20.92 9.43
N ARG A 600 -18.07 19.86 8.65
CA ARG A 600 -18.52 19.85 7.25
C ARG A 600 -20.01 20.03 7.09
N PRO A 601 -20.46 20.67 5.97
CA PRO A 601 -21.89 20.79 5.65
C PRO A 601 -22.51 19.52 5.08
N SER A 602 -21.73 18.64 4.45
CA SER A 602 -22.24 17.45 3.75
C SER A 602 -21.21 16.31 3.73
N ARG A 603 -21.61 15.14 3.24
CA ARG A 603 -20.82 13.90 3.08
C ARG A 603 -21.26 13.12 1.83
N PRO A 604 -20.50 12.12 1.34
CA PRO A 604 -19.10 11.83 1.60
C PRO A 604 -18.16 12.71 0.81
N CYS A 605 -16.91 12.81 1.26
CA CYS A 605 -15.87 13.56 0.58
C CYS A 605 -14.70 12.65 0.18
N PRO A 606 -14.46 12.43 -1.13
CA PRO A 606 -13.42 11.51 -1.58
C PRO A 606 -12.05 12.15 -1.71
N GLY A 607 -11.91 13.46 -1.89
CA GLY A 607 -10.64 14.09 -2.17
C GLY A 607 -10.37 15.37 -1.37
N THR A 608 -9.09 15.66 -1.15
CA THR A 608 -8.60 16.83 -0.42
C THR A 608 -7.51 17.54 -1.21
N GLY A 609 -7.34 18.85 -0.97
CA GLY A 609 -6.28 19.68 -1.51
C GLY A 609 -6.03 20.88 -0.63
N MET A 610 -4.93 21.57 -0.89
CA MET A 610 -4.62 22.88 -0.32
C MET A 610 -4.36 23.88 -1.44
N VAL A 611 -4.84 25.10 -1.29
CA VAL A 611 -4.48 26.18 -2.21
C VAL A 611 -3.08 26.65 -1.88
N SER A 612 -2.14 26.32 -2.73
CA SER A 612 -0.74 26.75 -2.64
C SER A 612 -0.30 27.25 -4.01
N SER A 613 -0.74 28.46 -4.38
CA SER A 613 -0.45 29.04 -5.70
C SER A 613 -0.70 30.54 -5.73
N ARG A 614 0.32 31.32 -6.08
CA ARG A 614 0.25 32.79 -6.28
C ARG A 614 -0.64 33.21 -7.45
N HIS A 615 -1.11 32.28 -8.27
CA HIS A 615 -2.16 32.57 -9.26
C HIS A 615 -3.47 32.97 -8.60
N PHE A 616 -3.76 32.41 -7.41
CA PHE A 616 -4.95 32.78 -6.62
C PHE A 616 -4.64 33.94 -5.66
N PRO A 617 -5.68 34.68 -5.20
CA PRO A 617 -5.53 35.77 -4.22
C PRO A 617 -4.87 35.33 -2.90
N GLU A 618 -4.34 36.29 -2.16
CA GLU A 618 -3.66 36.03 -0.88
C GLU A 618 -4.58 35.38 0.16
N ASP A 619 -5.84 35.77 0.23
CA ASP A 619 -6.84 35.19 1.14
C ASP A 619 -7.27 33.76 0.78
N TRP A 620 -6.82 33.26 -0.39
CA TRP A 620 -7.03 31.87 -0.80
C TRP A 620 -5.85 30.97 -0.36
N GLN A 621 -4.67 31.56 -0.11
CA GLN A 621 -3.51 30.75 0.25
C GLN A 621 -3.74 29.96 1.53
N GLY A 622 -3.36 28.68 1.54
CA GLY A 622 -3.57 27.78 2.67
C GLY A 622 -5.04 27.38 2.91
N ASN A 623 -5.99 27.73 2.01
CA ASN A 623 -7.35 27.23 2.16
C ASN A 623 -7.37 25.73 1.88
N PHE A 624 -8.05 25.00 2.76
CA PHE A 624 -8.30 23.56 2.58
C PHE A 624 -9.44 23.36 1.60
N LEU A 625 -9.26 22.47 0.64
CA LEU A 625 -10.25 22.07 -0.35
C LEU A 625 -10.74 20.66 -0.05
N ASN A 626 -12.06 20.48 -0.07
CA ASN A 626 -12.67 19.19 0.25
C ASN A 626 -13.77 18.85 -0.76
N ALA A 627 -13.51 17.88 -1.61
CA ALA A 627 -14.46 17.44 -2.64
C ALA A 627 -15.61 16.66 -2.03
N ASN A 628 -16.82 16.78 -2.59
CA ASN A 628 -18.03 16.08 -2.14
C ASN A 628 -18.80 15.51 -3.35
N VAL A 629 -19.25 14.26 -3.25
CA VAL A 629 -19.83 13.52 -4.36
C VAL A 629 -21.32 13.14 -4.17
N ILE A 630 -21.88 13.25 -2.97
CA ILE A 630 -23.30 12.94 -2.69
C ILE A 630 -23.88 14.02 -1.79
N GLY A 631 -25.11 14.45 -2.05
CA GLY A 631 -25.79 15.49 -1.30
C GLY A 631 -25.36 16.91 -1.67
N PHE A 632 -24.09 17.17 -1.71
CA PHE A 632 -23.45 18.33 -2.34
C PHE A 632 -22.47 17.78 -3.39
N GLN A 633 -22.60 18.22 -4.63
CA GLN A 633 -21.72 17.80 -5.74
C GLN A 633 -20.82 18.98 -6.09
N GLY A 634 -19.62 19.00 -5.53
CA GLY A 634 -18.75 20.14 -5.67
C GLY A 634 -17.50 20.04 -4.79
N ILE A 635 -16.83 21.17 -4.60
CA ILE A 635 -15.60 21.27 -3.79
C ILE A 635 -15.81 22.43 -2.80
N PHE A 636 -15.81 22.10 -1.52
CA PHE A 636 -15.81 23.10 -0.44
C PHE A 636 -14.47 23.81 -0.37
N ARG A 637 -14.47 25.08 -0.05
CA ARG A 637 -13.31 25.88 0.30
C ARG A 637 -13.39 26.31 1.76
N VAL A 638 -12.34 26.04 2.51
CA VAL A 638 -12.30 26.20 3.97
C VAL A 638 -11.09 27.04 4.34
N LYS A 639 -11.31 28.14 5.04
CA LYS A 639 -10.23 28.88 5.67
C LYS A 639 -9.74 28.11 6.89
N VAL A 640 -8.44 27.82 6.91
CA VAL A 640 -7.79 27.15 8.03
C VAL A 640 -7.02 28.18 8.85
N THR A 641 -7.27 28.20 10.14
CA THR A 641 -6.56 29.04 11.11
C THR A 641 -6.03 28.19 12.25
N GLU A 642 -5.03 28.68 12.93
CA GLU A 642 -4.52 28.03 14.13
C GLU A 642 -5.48 28.19 15.30
N ASP A 643 -5.54 27.16 16.15
CA ASP A 643 -6.34 27.14 17.38
C ASP A 643 -5.53 26.38 18.44
N GLY A 644 -4.83 27.11 19.28
CA GLY A 644 -3.88 26.53 20.24
C GLY A 644 -2.82 25.65 19.59
N ALA A 645 -2.75 24.37 20.00
CA ALA A 645 -1.85 23.38 19.41
C ALA A 645 -2.33 22.86 18.06
N GLY A 646 -3.60 23.07 17.69
CA GLY A 646 -4.24 22.48 16.52
C GLY A 646 -4.73 23.49 15.50
N LEU A 647 -5.81 23.13 14.82
CA LEU A 647 -6.40 23.90 13.72
C LEU A 647 -7.90 24.13 13.95
N LYS A 648 -8.42 25.18 13.32
CA LYS A 648 -9.86 25.48 13.19
C LYS A 648 -10.19 25.82 11.75
N GLY A 649 -11.29 25.28 11.23
CA GLY A 649 -11.80 25.55 9.88
C GLY A 649 -13.04 26.38 9.87
N GLU A 650 -13.12 27.31 8.91
CA GLU A 650 -14.30 28.12 8.60
C GLU A 650 -14.70 27.90 7.14
N THR A 651 -15.96 27.57 6.91
CA THR A 651 -16.50 27.39 5.54
C THR A 651 -16.56 28.73 4.82
N LEU A 652 -15.97 28.80 3.65
CA LEU A 652 -16.03 29.92 2.72
C LEU A 652 -16.97 29.62 1.56
N GLU A 653 -17.00 30.53 0.56
CA GLU A 653 -17.67 30.28 -0.71
C GLU A 653 -17.09 29.02 -1.40
N ASP A 654 -17.96 28.15 -1.93
CA ASP A 654 -17.55 26.92 -2.57
C ASP A 654 -16.64 27.16 -3.78
N LEU A 655 -15.57 26.40 -3.94
CA LEU A 655 -14.70 26.50 -5.11
C LEU A 655 -15.49 26.21 -6.41
N VAL A 656 -16.29 25.15 -6.38
CA VAL A 656 -17.23 24.78 -7.46
C VAL A 656 -18.40 24.01 -6.88
N LYS A 657 -19.59 24.23 -7.44
CA LYS A 657 -20.82 23.50 -7.09
C LYS A 657 -21.59 23.18 -8.37
N GLY A 658 -21.95 21.91 -8.57
CA GLY A 658 -22.80 21.46 -9.65
C GLY A 658 -24.29 21.52 -9.31
N ASP A 659 -25.13 21.74 -10.31
CA ASP A 659 -26.57 21.57 -10.20
C ASP A 659 -26.90 20.08 -10.29
N ASN A 660 -27.29 19.49 -9.17
CA ASN A 660 -27.57 18.05 -9.06
C ASN A 660 -28.73 17.57 -9.95
N ALA A 661 -29.65 18.46 -10.34
CA ALA A 661 -30.75 18.11 -11.22
C ALA A 661 -30.32 18.06 -12.70
N MET A 662 -29.38 18.91 -13.09
CA MET A 662 -28.91 19.05 -14.46
C MET A 662 -27.69 18.19 -14.77
N ILE A 663 -26.79 17.99 -13.79
CA ILE A 663 -25.56 17.18 -13.89
C ILE A 663 -25.48 16.18 -12.76
N PRO A 664 -26.38 15.19 -12.67
CA PRO A 664 -26.47 14.26 -11.55
C PRO A 664 -25.26 13.34 -11.40
N ASN A 665 -24.46 13.21 -12.46
CA ASN A 665 -23.23 12.41 -12.49
C ASN A 665 -21.95 13.21 -12.15
N PHE A 666 -22.05 14.51 -11.87
CA PHE A 666 -20.90 15.32 -11.46
C PHE A 666 -20.36 14.87 -10.10
N ARG A 667 -19.11 14.36 -10.07
CA ARG A 667 -18.49 13.73 -8.88
C ARG A 667 -17.02 14.13 -8.75
N PRO A 668 -16.71 15.34 -8.26
CA PRO A 668 -15.30 15.71 -8.07
C PRO A 668 -14.64 14.77 -7.05
N SER A 669 -13.58 14.07 -7.48
CA SER A 669 -12.97 12.98 -6.71
C SER A 669 -11.55 13.26 -6.23
N CYS A 670 -10.77 14.02 -6.98
CA CYS A 670 -9.39 14.38 -6.65
C CYS A 670 -9.03 15.73 -7.26
N MET A 671 -8.07 16.42 -6.69
CA MET A 671 -7.58 17.71 -7.20
C MET A 671 -6.06 17.85 -7.00
N ALA A 672 -5.44 18.68 -7.84
CA ALA A 672 -4.02 19.01 -7.77
C ALA A 672 -3.78 20.44 -8.27
N VAL A 673 -2.77 21.11 -7.69
CA VAL A 673 -2.25 22.36 -8.23
C VAL A 673 -1.28 22.04 -9.36
N ALA A 674 -1.50 22.67 -10.51
CA ALA A 674 -0.69 22.46 -11.70
C ALA A 674 0.59 23.31 -11.69
N PRO A 675 1.60 23.01 -12.53
CA PRO A 675 2.81 23.80 -12.67
C PRO A 675 2.60 25.27 -13.02
N ASP A 676 1.49 25.59 -13.67
CA ASP A 676 1.08 26.96 -14.01
C ASP A 676 0.25 27.66 -12.91
N GLY A 677 0.10 27.01 -11.77
CA GLY A 677 -0.59 27.54 -10.60
C GLY A 677 -2.11 27.36 -10.61
N SER A 678 -2.71 26.88 -11.68
CA SER A 678 -4.16 26.57 -11.72
C SER A 678 -4.48 25.31 -10.94
N ILE A 679 -5.76 25.11 -10.56
CA ILE A 679 -6.22 23.90 -9.88
C ILE A 679 -6.92 23.01 -10.88
N TYR A 680 -6.46 21.76 -11.01
CA TYR A 680 -7.14 20.73 -11.78
C TYR A 680 -7.90 19.81 -10.84
N PHE A 681 -9.03 19.27 -11.31
CA PHE A 681 -9.75 18.25 -10.58
C PHE A 681 -10.39 17.21 -11.50
N CYS A 682 -10.51 15.98 -11.02
CA CYS A 682 -11.20 14.89 -11.69
C CYS A 682 -12.71 14.97 -11.41
N ASP A 683 -13.51 14.71 -12.43
CA ASP A 683 -14.91 14.34 -12.32
C ASP A 683 -15.04 12.84 -12.60
N TRP A 684 -15.29 12.07 -11.52
CA TRP A 684 -15.44 10.61 -11.57
C TRP A 684 -16.67 10.16 -12.36
N ALA A 685 -17.60 11.06 -12.62
CA ALA A 685 -18.78 10.91 -13.46
C ALA A 685 -19.66 9.68 -13.15
N LYS A 686 -19.85 9.35 -11.88
CA LYS A 686 -20.66 8.19 -11.43
C LYS A 686 -22.01 8.61 -10.89
N GLU A 687 -23.09 8.03 -11.41
CA GLU A 687 -24.41 8.17 -10.79
C GLU A 687 -24.61 7.22 -9.61
N LEU A 688 -24.17 5.95 -9.77
CA LEU A 688 -24.27 4.94 -8.74
C LEU A 688 -22.97 4.85 -7.96
N ILE A 689 -23.00 5.32 -6.72
CA ILE A 689 -21.89 5.31 -5.79
C ILE A 689 -22.18 4.35 -4.64
N GLY A 690 -21.18 3.62 -4.19
CA GLY A 690 -21.30 2.67 -3.09
C GLY A 690 -21.92 1.34 -3.51
N HIS A 691 -22.01 0.46 -2.54
CA HIS A 691 -22.46 -0.92 -2.69
C HIS A 691 -23.43 -1.34 -1.56
N MET A 692 -23.95 -0.37 -0.80
CA MET A 692 -24.97 -0.59 0.23
C MET A 692 -26.39 -0.25 -0.29
N GLN A 693 -26.52 0.77 -1.13
CA GLN A 693 -27.78 1.25 -1.70
C GLN A 693 -28.09 0.61 -3.04
N HIS A 694 -27.08 0.03 -3.70
CA HIS A 694 -27.17 -0.58 -5.01
C HIS A 694 -26.44 -1.92 -5.00
N HIS A 695 -27.01 -2.89 -5.72
CA HIS A 695 -26.34 -4.17 -5.92
C HIS A 695 -24.93 -3.93 -6.49
N ILE A 696 -23.94 -4.73 -6.06
CA ILE A 696 -22.57 -4.58 -6.55
C ILE A 696 -22.47 -4.68 -8.08
N ARG A 697 -23.37 -5.46 -8.70
CA ARG A 697 -23.46 -5.67 -10.16
C ARG A 697 -24.67 -4.96 -10.79
N ASP A 698 -25.15 -3.86 -10.17
CA ASP A 698 -26.23 -3.07 -10.78
C ASP A 698 -25.82 -2.65 -12.20
N PRO A 699 -26.64 -2.99 -13.24
CA PRO A 699 -26.29 -2.72 -14.64
C PRO A 699 -26.25 -1.23 -15.01
N GLY A 700 -26.84 -0.36 -14.17
CA GLY A 700 -26.79 1.09 -14.33
C GLY A 700 -25.47 1.73 -13.90
N ARG A 701 -24.46 0.95 -13.45
CA ARG A 701 -23.13 1.48 -13.15
C ARG A 701 -22.42 1.90 -14.42
N ASP A 702 -22.17 3.20 -14.55
CA ASP A 702 -21.42 3.75 -15.66
C ASP A 702 -19.94 3.31 -15.64
N LYS A 703 -19.40 2.98 -16.80
CA LYS A 703 -18.00 2.54 -17.00
C LYS A 703 -17.28 3.33 -18.09
N THR A 704 -17.92 4.36 -18.63
CA THR A 704 -17.48 5.01 -19.85
C THR A 704 -17.21 6.51 -19.72
N HIS A 705 -17.80 7.19 -18.74
CA HIS A 705 -17.65 8.63 -18.56
C HIS A 705 -16.54 8.98 -17.58
N GLY A 706 -15.90 10.12 -17.81
CA GLY A 706 -14.87 10.68 -16.95
C GLY A 706 -14.32 11.98 -17.52
N ARG A 707 -14.06 12.97 -16.67
CA ARG A 707 -13.65 14.30 -17.12
C ARG A 707 -12.59 14.88 -16.21
N ILE A 708 -11.88 15.85 -16.74
CA ILE A 708 -10.93 16.68 -16.01
C ILE A 708 -11.26 18.13 -16.28
N TYR A 709 -11.42 18.90 -15.23
CA TYR A 709 -11.64 20.34 -15.25
C TYR A 709 -10.48 21.10 -14.65
N ARG A 710 -10.36 22.37 -15.01
CA ARG A 710 -9.34 23.31 -14.53
C ARG A 710 -10.01 24.57 -14.00
N ILE A 711 -9.58 25.04 -12.85
CA ILE A 711 -9.95 26.32 -12.23
C ILE A 711 -8.79 27.29 -12.38
N THR A 712 -9.07 28.48 -12.91
CA THR A 712 -8.18 29.64 -12.97
C THR A 712 -8.83 30.82 -12.29
N PHE A 713 -8.09 31.91 -12.02
CA PHE A 713 -8.61 33.13 -11.43
C PHE A 713 -8.54 34.29 -12.44
N GLU A 714 -9.68 34.94 -12.68
CA GLU A 714 -9.81 36.02 -13.68
C GLU A 714 -8.98 37.25 -13.27
N GLY A 715 -8.37 37.89 -14.28
CA GLY A 715 -7.57 39.10 -14.07
C GLY A 715 -6.21 38.86 -13.43
N ARG A 716 -5.79 37.59 -13.24
CA ARG A 716 -4.46 37.22 -12.75
C ARG A 716 -3.77 36.32 -13.75
N ASP A 717 -2.48 36.60 -14.01
CA ASP A 717 -1.67 35.79 -14.89
C ASP A 717 -1.42 34.40 -14.32
N LEU A 718 -1.35 33.39 -15.19
CA LEU A 718 -0.84 32.07 -14.81
C LEU A 718 0.63 32.16 -14.45
N LEU A 719 1.07 31.31 -13.56
CA LEU A 719 2.48 31.21 -13.20
C LEU A 719 3.27 30.62 -14.37
N LYS A 720 4.47 31.13 -14.57
CA LYS A 720 5.42 30.50 -15.47
C LYS A 720 5.90 29.20 -14.82
N PRO A 721 5.68 28.03 -15.45
CA PRO A 721 6.13 26.76 -14.89
C PRO A 721 7.64 26.75 -14.61
N VAL A 722 8.01 26.35 -13.41
CA VAL A 722 9.41 26.13 -13.05
C VAL A 722 9.87 24.84 -13.70
N LYS A 723 10.97 24.88 -14.44
CA LYS A 723 11.58 23.69 -15.01
C LYS A 723 12.20 22.85 -13.90
N ILE A 724 11.86 21.58 -13.83
CA ILE A 724 12.30 20.62 -12.81
C ILE A 724 13.06 19.46 -13.47
N ASP A 725 12.43 18.75 -14.40
CA ASP A 725 13.00 17.54 -15.03
C ASP A 725 14.37 17.82 -15.66
N GLY A 726 15.39 17.04 -15.25
CA GLY A 726 16.76 17.12 -15.73
C GLY A 726 17.55 18.34 -15.27
N GLU A 727 17.02 19.16 -14.35
CA GLU A 727 17.77 20.32 -13.82
C GLU A 727 18.87 19.86 -12.85
N PRO A 728 20.01 20.58 -12.81
CA PRO A 728 21.09 20.29 -11.84
C PRO A 728 20.65 20.55 -10.40
N VAL A 729 21.32 19.85 -9.47
CA VAL A 729 21.01 19.86 -8.02
C VAL A 729 20.86 21.29 -7.47
N GLU A 730 21.75 22.21 -7.84
CA GLU A 730 21.75 23.61 -7.35
C GLU A 730 20.47 24.35 -7.76
N LYS A 731 19.97 24.14 -8.97
CA LYS A 731 18.72 24.75 -9.43
C LYS A 731 17.50 24.14 -8.76
N LEU A 732 17.53 22.83 -8.52
CA LEU A 732 16.46 22.17 -7.80
C LEU A 732 16.38 22.63 -6.34
N LEU A 733 17.52 22.88 -5.69
CA LEU A 733 17.56 23.46 -4.35
C LEU A 733 17.02 24.91 -4.35
N GLU A 734 17.32 25.72 -5.37
CA GLU A 734 16.72 27.05 -5.50
C GLU A 734 15.21 27.00 -5.73
N ALA A 735 14.70 25.96 -6.43
CA ALA A 735 13.26 25.76 -6.61
C ALA A 735 12.53 25.51 -5.28
N LEU A 736 13.22 25.06 -4.22
CA LEU A 736 12.64 24.91 -2.88
C LEU A 736 12.26 26.23 -2.20
N LYS A 737 12.75 27.35 -2.71
CA LYS A 737 12.34 28.70 -2.24
C LYS A 737 10.99 29.12 -2.81
N THR A 738 10.45 28.38 -3.79
CA THR A 738 9.17 28.70 -4.42
C THR A 738 8.02 28.52 -3.42
N PRO A 739 7.08 29.46 -3.33
CA PRO A 739 5.94 29.34 -2.42
C PRO A 739 5.03 28.13 -2.70
N GLU A 740 4.93 27.71 -3.94
CA GLU A 740 4.05 26.63 -4.40
C GLU A 740 4.55 25.25 -3.93
N ASP A 741 3.72 24.53 -3.17
CA ASP A 741 4.05 23.20 -2.62
C ASP A 741 4.32 22.17 -3.72
N ASP A 742 3.58 22.23 -4.85
CA ASP A 742 3.79 21.36 -6.01
C ASP A 742 5.21 21.49 -6.56
N VAL A 743 5.71 22.71 -6.71
CA VAL A 743 7.07 22.96 -7.23
C VAL A 743 8.13 22.37 -6.31
N ARG A 744 7.98 22.58 -4.99
CA ARG A 744 8.92 22.03 -4.00
C ARG A 744 8.89 20.50 -3.95
N THR A 745 7.70 19.92 -4.03
CA THR A 745 7.53 18.45 -4.06
C THR A 745 8.17 17.84 -5.30
N ARG A 746 7.89 18.39 -6.50
CA ARG A 746 8.51 17.92 -7.75
C ARG A 746 10.03 18.11 -7.77
N ALA A 747 10.54 19.19 -7.19
CA ALA A 747 11.99 19.42 -7.04
C ALA A 747 12.63 18.34 -6.14
N LYS A 748 11.99 17.96 -5.03
CA LYS A 748 12.48 16.89 -4.14
C LYS A 748 12.40 15.52 -4.80
N ILE A 749 11.37 15.24 -5.59
CA ILE A 749 11.28 14.01 -6.42
C ILE A 749 12.46 13.96 -7.40
N GLU A 750 12.76 15.07 -8.10
CA GLU A 750 13.88 15.11 -9.03
C GLU A 750 15.24 14.98 -8.32
N LEU A 751 15.42 15.67 -7.17
CA LEU A 751 16.61 15.51 -6.33
C LEU A 751 16.85 14.05 -5.94
N SER A 752 15.80 13.28 -5.68
CA SER A 752 15.90 11.87 -5.30
C SER A 752 16.48 10.95 -6.40
N LYS A 753 16.55 11.41 -7.65
CA LYS A 753 17.20 10.70 -8.76
C LYS A 753 18.72 10.86 -8.75
N HIS A 754 19.23 11.89 -8.07
CA HIS A 754 20.67 12.18 -7.98
C HIS A 754 21.33 11.37 -6.85
N ASP A 755 22.66 11.27 -6.91
CA ASP A 755 23.46 10.65 -5.84
C ASP A 755 23.26 11.37 -4.51
N SER A 756 22.92 10.63 -3.47
CA SER A 756 22.55 11.17 -2.15
C SER A 756 23.69 11.97 -1.50
N ALA A 757 24.94 11.53 -1.62
CA ALA A 757 26.07 12.23 -1.03
C ALA A 757 26.28 13.61 -1.71
N LYS A 758 26.12 13.64 -3.04
CA LYS A 758 26.20 14.87 -3.83
C LYS A 758 25.08 15.84 -3.45
N VAL A 759 23.83 15.37 -3.36
CA VAL A 759 22.68 16.19 -3.00
C VAL A 759 22.86 16.77 -1.60
N VAL A 760 23.22 15.95 -0.61
CA VAL A 760 23.40 16.38 0.78
C VAL A 760 24.53 17.39 0.91
N ALA A 761 25.65 17.20 0.22
CA ALA A 761 26.75 18.19 0.21
C ALA A 761 26.32 19.54 -0.38
N ALA A 762 25.56 19.50 -1.48
CA ALA A 762 25.01 20.72 -2.10
C ALA A 762 23.98 21.41 -1.20
N THR A 763 23.11 20.63 -0.52
CA THR A 763 22.11 21.12 0.42
C THR A 763 22.75 21.85 1.61
N LYS A 764 23.83 21.32 2.18
CA LYS A 764 24.60 22.00 3.25
C LYS A 764 25.13 23.33 2.79
N LYS A 765 25.72 23.39 1.59
CA LYS A 765 26.22 24.66 1.02
C LYS A 765 25.09 25.65 0.75
N TRP A 766 23.98 25.17 0.20
CA TRP A 766 22.79 25.96 -0.06
C TRP A 766 22.22 26.55 1.24
N ALA A 767 22.02 25.74 2.28
CA ALA A 767 21.50 26.15 3.58
C ALA A 767 22.41 27.19 4.24
N ALA A 768 23.75 27.02 4.18
CA ALA A 768 24.71 28.01 4.70
C ALA A 768 24.69 29.35 3.95
N GLY A 769 24.23 29.34 2.69
CA GLY A 769 24.09 30.54 1.85
C GLY A 769 22.75 31.26 1.99
N LEU A 770 21.80 30.76 2.76
CA LEU A 770 20.48 31.36 2.94
C LEU A 770 20.60 32.71 3.72
N SER A 771 19.86 33.71 3.26
CA SER A 771 19.79 34.98 3.94
C SER A 771 18.96 34.90 5.22
N LYS A 772 19.56 35.22 6.36
CA LYS A 772 18.88 35.25 7.67
C LYS A 772 17.82 36.33 7.77
N THR A 773 17.86 37.32 6.86
CA THR A 773 16.89 38.42 6.78
C THR A 773 15.70 38.10 5.84
N ASP A 774 15.76 37.01 5.16
CA ASP A 774 14.63 36.53 4.34
C ASP A 774 13.48 36.15 5.28
N LYS A 775 12.27 36.65 4.99
CA LYS A 775 11.06 36.31 5.76
C LYS A 775 10.76 34.79 5.78
N ASP A 776 11.15 34.05 4.72
CA ASP A 776 10.96 32.62 4.58
C ASP A 776 12.20 31.80 4.98
N TYR A 777 13.24 32.44 5.60
CA TYR A 777 14.47 31.76 6.02
C TYR A 777 14.23 30.50 6.83
N ALA A 778 13.35 30.56 7.82
CA ALA A 778 13.02 29.39 8.66
C ALA A 778 12.42 28.23 7.85
N HIS A 779 11.55 28.55 6.88
CA HIS A 779 10.97 27.55 5.99
C HIS A 779 12.02 26.96 5.04
N HIS A 780 12.88 27.80 4.45
CA HIS A 780 13.95 27.31 3.55
C HIS A 780 14.92 26.39 4.30
N LEU A 781 15.24 26.69 5.55
CA LEU A 781 16.08 25.84 6.37
C LEU A 781 15.37 24.50 6.70
N THR A 782 14.07 24.54 6.91
CA THR A 782 13.24 23.32 7.09
C THR A 782 13.19 22.47 5.81
N GLU A 783 13.09 23.10 4.63
CA GLU A 783 13.19 22.38 3.35
C GLU A 783 14.55 21.68 3.19
N ALA A 784 15.66 22.32 3.62
CA ALA A 784 16.96 21.66 3.66
C ALA A 784 16.95 20.40 4.54
N LEU A 785 16.30 20.48 5.71
CA LEU A 785 16.15 19.32 6.61
C LEU A 785 15.31 18.21 5.99
N TRP A 786 14.24 18.54 5.27
CA TRP A 786 13.42 17.58 4.55
C TRP A 786 14.15 16.94 3.36
N VAL A 787 15.04 17.65 2.66
CA VAL A 787 15.91 17.03 1.64
C VAL A 787 16.80 15.96 2.26
N HIS A 788 17.36 16.20 3.44
CA HIS A 788 18.13 15.20 4.17
C HIS A 788 17.28 13.96 4.51
N GLN A 789 16.02 14.17 4.89
CA GLN A 789 15.07 13.08 5.16
C GLN A 789 14.74 12.29 3.89
N TRP A 790 14.50 12.96 2.75
CA TRP A 790 14.27 12.35 1.45
C TRP A 790 15.41 11.42 1.02
N HIS A 791 16.64 11.75 1.41
CA HIS A 791 17.84 10.93 1.13
C HIS A 791 18.22 9.99 2.27
N ASN A 792 17.42 9.93 3.33
CA ASN A 792 17.62 9.11 4.51
C ASN A 792 18.99 9.34 5.20
N ILE A 793 19.53 10.55 5.15
CA ILE A 793 20.82 10.92 5.73
C ILE A 793 20.59 11.91 6.88
N VAL A 794 20.94 11.51 8.10
CA VAL A 794 20.80 12.34 9.30
C VAL A 794 21.84 13.46 9.31
N ASP A 795 21.39 14.70 9.54
CA ASP A 795 22.23 15.84 9.87
C ASP A 795 21.80 16.42 11.22
N GLU A 796 22.48 16.00 12.28
CA GLU A 796 22.14 16.47 13.64
C GLU A 796 22.41 17.96 13.85
N ALA A 797 23.39 18.55 13.16
CA ALA A 797 23.70 19.97 13.30
C ALA A 797 22.55 20.79 12.72
N LEU A 798 22.13 20.50 11.49
CA LEU A 798 20.99 21.16 10.84
C LEU A 798 19.70 20.94 11.64
N LEU A 799 19.45 19.71 12.12
CA LEU A 799 18.29 19.41 12.96
C LEU A 799 18.27 20.31 14.21
N LYS A 800 19.39 20.43 14.92
CA LYS A 800 19.51 21.26 16.14
C LYS A 800 19.32 22.74 15.84
N ASP A 801 19.79 23.22 14.69
CA ASP A 801 19.59 24.62 14.26
C ASP A 801 18.08 24.87 13.99
N VAL A 802 17.38 23.98 13.29
CA VAL A 802 15.94 24.17 13.03
C VAL A 802 15.11 23.99 14.30
N LEU A 803 15.46 23.08 15.23
CA LEU A 803 14.81 22.94 16.54
C LEU A 803 14.91 24.23 17.42
N ARG A 804 15.82 25.13 17.10
CA ARG A 804 16.01 26.45 17.79
C ARG A 804 15.57 27.61 16.94
N SER A 805 14.91 27.39 15.83
CA SER A 805 14.40 28.47 14.97
C SER A 805 13.53 29.44 15.77
N PRO A 806 13.58 30.72 15.48
CA PRO A 806 12.63 31.69 16.06
C PRO A 806 11.19 31.42 15.64
N ASP A 807 10.99 30.79 14.50
CA ASP A 807 9.67 30.39 13.98
C ASP A 807 9.25 29.02 14.56
N TYR A 808 8.16 29.03 15.32
CA TYR A 808 7.65 27.78 15.95
C TYR A 808 7.17 26.73 14.96
N HIS A 809 6.75 27.10 13.76
CA HIS A 809 6.38 26.13 12.72
C HIS A 809 7.59 25.29 12.31
N ALA A 810 8.75 25.95 12.14
CA ALA A 810 10.00 25.25 11.84
C ALA A 810 10.42 24.35 13.00
N ARG A 811 10.29 24.84 14.27
CA ARG A 811 10.58 24.02 15.45
C ARG A 811 9.67 22.79 15.54
N ALA A 812 8.37 22.95 15.26
CA ALA A 812 7.40 21.84 15.25
C ALA A 812 7.74 20.82 14.14
N ALA A 813 8.01 21.29 12.92
CA ALA A 813 8.43 20.45 11.81
C ALA A 813 9.74 19.69 12.13
N ALA A 814 10.74 20.35 12.70
CA ALA A 814 11.98 19.71 13.13
C ALA A 814 11.78 18.70 14.26
N THR A 815 10.85 18.95 15.19
CA THR A 815 10.50 18.00 16.25
C THR A 815 9.89 16.72 15.65
N ARG A 816 9.10 16.84 14.57
CA ARG A 816 8.58 15.69 13.81
C ARG A 816 9.72 14.93 13.12
N VAL A 817 10.69 15.62 12.52
CA VAL A 817 11.88 14.97 11.93
C VAL A 817 12.70 14.27 13.04
N LEU A 818 12.88 14.90 14.20
CA LEU A 818 13.55 14.28 15.36
C LEU A 818 12.83 12.96 15.76
N CYS A 819 11.50 12.95 15.77
CA CYS A 819 10.73 11.74 16.04
C CYS A 819 11.07 10.61 15.05
N TYR A 820 11.16 10.89 13.74
CA TYR A 820 11.52 9.91 12.73
C TYR A 820 12.99 9.48 12.79
N TRP A 821 13.89 10.36 13.26
CA TRP A 821 15.31 10.08 13.39
C TRP A 821 15.74 9.61 14.81
N ARG A 822 14.80 9.41 15.73
CA ARG A 822 15.06 9.10 17.16
C ARG A 822 16.07 7.98 17.40
N ASP A 823 16.07 6.94 16.55
CA ASP A 823 16.96 5.79 16.67
C ASP A 823 18.39 6.07 16.13
N ARG A 824 18.62 7.24 15.52
CA ARG A 824 19.86 7.61 14.83
C ARG A 824 20.48 8.94 15.33
N VAL A 825 19.79 9.64 16.20
CA VAL A 825 20.21 10.91 16.81
C VAL A 825 20.74 10.64 18.20
N LYS A 826 21.83 11.35 18.59
CA LYS A 826 22.37 11.24 19.94
C LYS A 826 21.43 11.90 20.95
N ASP A 827 21.07 11.14 21.97
CA ASP A 827 20.23 11.59 23.09
C ASP A 827 18.92 12.31 22.66
N PRO A 828 18.03 11.60 21.92
CA PRO A 828 16.83 12.20 21.39
C PRO A 828 15.85 12.65 22.48
N LEU A 829 15.82 11.99 23.65
CA LEU A 829 14.95 12.37 24.76
C LEU A 829 15.38 13.70 25.40
N ALA A 830 16.67 14.02 25.46
CA ALA A 830 17.13 15.32 25.94
C ALA A 830 16.71 16.45 25.00
N LEU A 831 16.75 16.20 23.68
CA LEU A 831 16.24 17.16 22.68
C LEU A 831 14.72 17.32 22.82
N LEU A 832 13.97 16.23 22.95
CA LEU A 832 12.51 16.26 23.13
C LEU A 832 12.10 16.96 24.43
N LYS A 833 12.88 16.83 25.51
CA LYS A 833 12.62 17.54 26.77
C LYS A 833 12.62 19.07 26.57
N VAL A 834 13.54 19.60 25.75
CA VAL A 834 13.57 21.03 25.40
C VAL A 834 12.32 21.41 24.60
N GLN A 835 11.91 20.57 23.61
CA GLN A 835 10.74 20.84 22.80
C GLN A 835 9.42 20.69 23.59
N ALA A 836 9.35 19.80 24.54
CA ALA A 836 8.20 19.67 25.46
C ALA A 836 8.03 20.91 26.36
N ALA A 837 9.10 21.63 26.65
CA ALA A 837 9.08 22.90 27.38
C ALA A 837 9.01 24.16 26.48
N ASP A 838 8.71 23.99 25.18
CA ASP A 838 8.60 25.12 24.23
C ASP A 838 7.41 26.02 24.58
N ASP A 839 7.56 27.32 24.32
CA ASP A 839 6.52 28.31 24.61
C ASP A 839 5.28 28.11 23.71
N HIS A 840 5.46 27.57 22.49
CA HIS A 840 4.36 27.34 21.55
C HIS A 840 3.73 25.94 21.70
N PRO A 841 2.39 25.84 21.89
CA PRO A 841 1.72 24.56 22.13
C PRO A 841 1.87 23.55 20.99
N ARG A 842 2.00 24.00 19.72
CA ARG A 842 2.25 23.13 18.57
C ARG A 842 3.56 22.35 18.69
N VAL A 843 4.63 22.99 19.16
CA VAL A 843 5.93 22.33 19.36
C VAL A 843 5.85 21.31 20.48
N ARG A 844 5.16 21.67 21.57
CA ARG A 844 4.92 20.75 22.69
C ARG A 844 4.11 19.51 22.26
N LEU A 845 3.09 19.72 21.42
CA LEU A 845 2.28 18.64 20.84
C LEU A 845 3.15 17.60 20.09
N GLU A 846 4.04 18.08 19.20
CA GLU A 846 4.95 17.20 18.46
C GLU A 846 5.94 16.48 19.38
N ALA A 847 6.39 17.12 20.45
CA ALA A 847 7.27 16.47 21.43
C ALA A 847 6.53 15.37 22.23
N ILE A 848 5.30 15.63 22.67
CA ILE A 848 4.45 14.60 23.34
C ILE A 848 4.25 13.42 22.40
N ARG A 849 3.84 13.67 21.17
CA ARG A 849 3.67 12.65 20.14
C ARG A 849 4.94 11.82 19.96
N ALA A 850 6.10 12.46 19.84
CA ALA A 850 7.38 11.79 19.65
C ALA A 850 7.74 10.89 20.83
N CYS A 851 7.39 11.26 22.06
CA CYS A 851 7.61 10.42 23.25
C CYS A 851 6.90 9.08 23.18
N SER A 852 5.74 8.98 22.51
CA SER A 852 4.97 7.73 22.38
C SER A 852 5.74 6.59 21.69
N PHE A 853 6.80 6.90 20.94
CA PHE A 853 7.62 5.93 20.20
C PHE A 853 8.76 5.32 21.04
N PHE A 854 8.93 5.74 22.27
CA PHE A 854 9.95 5.19 23.18
C PHE A 854 9.37 4.07 24.04
N THR A 855 10.26 3.25 24.57
CA THR A 855 9.92 2.09 25.42
C THR A 855 10.47 2.25 26.85
N THR A 856 10.45 3.47 27.37
CA THR A 856 10.99 3.82 28.70
C THR A 856 10.07 4.77 29.45
N SER A 857 10.01 4.66 30.78
CA SER A 857 9.28 5.59 31.65
C SER A 857 9.79 7.03 31.56
N ALA A 858 11.08 7.24 31.27
CA ALA A 858 11.67 8.57 31.09
C ALA A 858 10.97 9.37 29.98
N ALA A 859 10.46 8.72 28.95
CA ALA A 859 9.68 9.39 27.88
C ALA A 859 8.33 9.92 28.40
N ALA A 860 7.72 9.26 29.40
CA ALA A 860 6.49 9.74 30.03
C ALA A 860 6.75 11.02 30.85
N GLU A 861 7.86 11.09 31.54
CA GLU A 861 8.27 12.31 32.29
C GLU A 861 8.48 13.50 31.34
N VAL A 862 9.15 13.26 30.18
CA VAL A 862 9.32 14.28 29.15
C VAL A 862 7.98 14.75 28.61
N ALA A 863 7.05 13.83 28.30
CA ALA A 863 5.72 14.17 27.79
C ALA A 863 4.91 15.00 28.80
N LEU A 864 4.96 14.63 30.08
CA LEU A 864 4.29 15.35 31.18
C LEU A 864 4.83 16.77 31.37
N GLY A 865 6.12 16.99 31.11
CA GLY A 865 6.75 18.31 31.18
C GLY A 865 6.07 19.36 30.27
N ALA A 866 5.35 18.92 29.22
CA ALA A 866 4.60 19.82 28.35
C ALA A 866 3.47 20.57 29.06
N LEU A 867 2.98 20.08 30.20
CA LEU A 867 1.95 20.76 31.00
C LEU A 867 2.47 21.95 31.79
N GLU A 868 3.77 22.03 32.05
CA GLU A 868 4.38 23.14 32.84
C GLU A 868 4.23 24.52 32.16
N LYS A 869 4.00 24.50 30.84
CA LYS A 869 3.79 25.70 30.02
C LYS A 869 2.31 26.02 29.74
N GLU A 870 1.39 25.21 30.22
CA GLU A 870 -0.03 25.49 30.10
C GLU A 870 -0.45 26.54 31.16
N ALA A 871 -1.34 27.46 30.77
CA ALA A 871 -1.84 28.52 31.67
C ALA A 871 -2.56 27.93 32.90
N ASP A 872 -3.26 26.82 32.71
CA ASP A 872 -3.82 25.97 33.75
C ASP A 872 -3.50 24.51 33.44
N PRO A 873 -2.56 23.88 34.10
CA PRO A 873 -2.21 22.47 33.85
C PRO A 873 -3.36 21.49 34.03
N ASN A 874 -4.44 21.88 34.76
CA ASN A 874 -5.63 21.07 34.92
C ASN A 874 -6.63 21.24 33.77
N LYS A 875 -6.42 22.26 32.94
CA LYS A 875 -7.24 22.57 31.75
C LYS A 875 -6.35 22.89 30.55
N PRO A 876 -5.49 21.98 30.16
CA PRO A 876 -4.57 22.22 29.04
C PRO A 876 -5.33 22.36 27.71
N ASP A 877 -4.63 22.83 26.68
CA ASP A 877 -5.12 22.83 25.31
C ASP A 877 -5.71 21.46 24.93
N TYR A 878 -6.81 21.48 24.16
CA TYR A 878 -7.54 20.27 23.79
C TYR A 878 -6.64 19.22 23.11
N TYR A 879 -5.83 19.64 22.14
CA TYR A 879 -4.96 18.73 21.40
C TYR A 879 -3.76 18.24 22.23
N ILE A 880 -3.22 19.11 23.09
CA ILE A 880 -2.19 18.73 24.08
C ILE A 880 -2.72 17.62 25.00
N LYS A 881 -3.91 17.85 25.59
CA LYS A 881 -4.54 16.87 26.48
C LYS A 881 -4.77 15.54 25.78
N TYR A 882 -5.36 15.60 24.58
CA TYR A 882 -5.66 14.40 23.82
C TYR A 882 -4.39 13.59 23.50
N CYS A 883 -3.36 14.24 22.95
CA CYS A 883 -2.11 13.59 22.59
C CYS A 883 -1.37 13.04 23.81
N LEU A 884 -1.39 13.77 24.92
CA LEU A 884 -0.76 13.35 26.18
C LEU A 884 -1.46 12.11 26.76
N ASP A 885 -2.79 12.09 26.82
CA ASP A 885 -3.55 10.96 27.32
C ASP A 885 -3.25 9.68 26.52
N GLU A 886 -3.23 9.77 25.19
CA GLU A 886 -2.89 8.63 24.30
C GLU A 886 -1.42 8.21 24.44
N THR A 887 -0.50 9.15 24.58
CA THR A 887 0.93 8.88 24.79
C THR A 887 1.19 8.19 26.12
N LEU A 888 0.58 8.68 27.21
CA LEU A 888 0.73 8.06 28.54
C LEU A 888 0.12 6.66 28.59
N LYS A 889 -1.00 6.44 27.89
CA LYS A 889 -1.59 5.12 27.73
C LYS A 889 -0.65 4.14 27.02
N GLN A 890 0.05 4.59 25.96
CA GLN A 890 1.05 3.79 25.25
C GLN A 890 2.26 3.50 26.16
N LEU A 891 2.80 4.51 26.83
CA LEU A 891 3.99 4.41 27.67
C LEU A 891 3.72 3.67 28.99
N GLY A 892 2.47 3.60 29.47
CA GLY A 892 2.11 2.86 30.66
C GLY A 892 2.44 1.36 30.63
N LYS A 893 2.78 0.83 29.47
CA LYS A 893 3.26 -0.55 29.26
C LYS A 893 4.72 -0.76 29.69
N TYR A 894 5.48 0.31 29.88
CA TYR A 894 6.93 0.31 30.14
C TYR A 894 7.25 0.91 31.54
N LYS A 895 6.38 0.66 32.52
CA LYS A 895 6.57 1.06 33.89
C LYS A 895 7.65 0.22 34.61
#